data_2de532593c6e0ab687ed109a528c5be5
#
_entry.id   2de532593c6e0ab687ed109a528c5be5
#
_cell.length_a   1.000
_cell.length_b   1.000
_cell.length_c   1.000
_cell.angle_alpha   90.00
_cell.angle_beta   90.00
_cell.angle_gamma   90.00
#
_symmetry.space_group_name_H-M   'P 1'
#
loop_
_entity.id
_entity.type
_entity.pdbx_description
1 polymer ?
#
loop_
_entity_poly.entity_id
_entity_poly.type
_entity_poly.pdbx_seq_one_letter_code
_entity_poly.pdbx_strand_id
1 'polypeptide(L)'
;MSGTEKDRRRQSEPSKPSGAADAAKRIVRDIADPAPHGVHPALIPGIGVEQTGRDFRTDRLVFGVAAVFVVAFIAWGVFAGDNLAGTAGDVLAWVIEYLGVFFTVIATVVLGFMLYVGFSRFGRIRLGRDDETPEFSVFSWISMLFAAGMGIGLVFWGAAEPLTFFESPPPNTVEADTVEAMHTALTQVLYHWGPQAWAFYALVGGAIAYGAYRRGRTPLISSIFAPLLGEKRTQGAIGRTIDIFAIIVTLFGTAASLGLGALQIGHGVEIITGLGSVGNGLLIGVIAVLTAAFIASAVSGVSRGIRALSNINAVVALLLAFFVFFVGPTMLIVNVVPSVAAQFLSEFLTMAARSGSQGPDVQAFLSSWTIFYWAWWISWSPFVGMFIAKISRGRTLREFVSVVVLVPSVISFLWFAIFGTTAIDQQMNGAGLEVDPPESVLFGVLDNLPLPAVTTVILAVLVAIFFVTGADSASLVMGTLSQRGNPEPTRWVTVVWGTLVGVIAAVLLVAGGDEGSGLTALQNVTIIAALPFAVIMALMMVSFMKDLRRDPLILRDEYAERAVRHSVRTGLEEYGDDFALVPAPYDHSSDDLAWVEPVVDEEFTELYAKTEQIPIQQIAPDTDPDLGGSAAPGGDRIPDEDRFTDGAGAKPPVT
;
A
#
# COMPACT_ATOMS: atom_id res chain seq x y z
N MET A 1 -38.80 -73.02 -19.05
CA MET A 1 -39.66 -72.42 -18.03
C MET A 1 -38.75 -71.59 -17.17
N SER A 2 -39.00 -70.27 -17.19
CA SER A 2 -38.83 -69.32 -16.09
C SER A 2 -37.41 -69.12 -15.43
N GLY A 3 -36.83 -68.03 -15.78
CA GLY A 3 -35.65 -67.46 -15.06
C GLY A 3 -35.18 -66.23 -15.83
N THR A 4 -35.94 -65.21 -15.98
CA THR A 4 -36.08 -63.85 -15.44
C THR A 4 -34.75 -63.05 -15.44
N GLU A 5 -34.53 -62.24 -16.45
CA GLU A 5 -34.79 -60.80 -16.50
C GLU A 5 -34.56 -60.06 -15.13
N LYS A 6 -33.30 -60.07 -14.66
CA LYS A 6 -32.88 -59.26 -13.50
C LYS A 6 -31.40 -58.89 -13.45
N ASP A 7 -30.74 -58.73 -14.63
CA ASP A 7 -29.32 -58.35 -14.63
C ASP A 7 -28.97 -57.38 -15.78
N ARG A 8 -29.79 -56.33 -15.94
CA ARG A 8 -29.48 -55.17 -16.81
C ARG A 8 -29.96 -53.90 -16.16
N ARG A 9 -29.32 -53.48 -15.09
CA ARG A 9 -29.27 -52.08 -14.59
C ARG A 9 -28.17 -51.95 -13.54
N ARG A 10 -26.90 -52.15 -13.88
CA ARG A 10 -25.80 -51.38 -13.34
C ARG A 10 -25.47 -50.28 -14.34
N GLN A 11 -26.28 -49.23 -14.30
CA GLN A 11 -25.88 -47.96 -14.89
C GLN A 11 -24.61 -47.52 -14.17
N SER A 12 -23.53 -47.42 -14.93
CA SER A 12 -22.27 -46.80 -14.51
C SER A 12 -22.58 -45.40 -13.98
N GLU A 13 -22.36 -45.19 -12.69
CA GLU A 13 -22.25 -43.84 -12.12
C GLU A 13 -21.21 -43.08 -12.93
N PRO A 14 -21.51 -41.87 -13.46
CA PRO A 14 -20.50 -41.06 -14.14
C PRO A 14 -19.43 -40.69 -13.13
N SER A 15 -18.18 -41.04 -13.47
CA SER A 15 -16.98 -40.65 -12.68
C SER A 15 -17.00 -39.13 -12.49
N LYS A 16 -16.85 -38.67 -11.23
CA LYS A 16 -16.70 -37.25 -10.94
C LYS A 16 -15.58 -36.66 -11.80
N PRO A 17 -15.85 -35.60 -12.58
CA PRO A 17 -14.83 -35.01 -13.45
C PRO A 17 -13.68 -34.46 -12.60
N SER A 18 -12.46 -34.58 -13.09
CA SER A 18 -11.26 -34.11 -12.40
C SER A 18 -11.32 -32.60 -12.21
N GLY A 19 -10.81 -32.07 -11.10
CA GLY A 19 -10.88 -30.62 -10.78
C GLY A 19 -10.28 -29.70 -11.87
N ALA A 20 -9.41 -30.25 -12.75
CA ALA A 20 -8.86 -29.51 -13.90
C ALA A 20 -9.88 -29.39 -15.05
N ALA A 21 -10.70 -30.41 -15.28
CA ALA A 21 -11.78 -30.37 -16.27
C ALA A 21 -12.90 -29.40 -15.84
N ASP A 22 -13.23 -29.39 -14.54
CA ASP A 22 -14.20 -28.43 -13.99
C ASP A 22 -13.70 -26.98 -14.04
N ALA A 23 -12.40 -26.76 -13.81
CA ALA A 23 -11.79 -25.45 -13.94
C ALA A 23 -11.81 -24.99 -15.42
N ALA A 24 -11.52 -25.89 -16.36
CA ALA A 24 -11.57 -25.60 -17.79
C ALA A 24 -12.99 -25.28 -18.26
N LYS A 25 -13.99 -26.06 -17.85
CA LYS A 25 -15.38 -25.82 -18.12
C LYS A 25 -15.87 -24.47 -17.57
N ARG A 26 -15.46 -24.07 -16.37
CA ARG A 26 -15.79 -22.75 -15.80
C ARG A 26 -15.20 -21.59 -16.62
N ILE A 27 -13.95 -21.73 -17.07
CA ILE A 27 -13.26 -20.70 -17.87
C ILE A 27 -13.96 -20.52 -19.22
N VAL A 28 -14.27 -21.62 -19.93
CA VAL A 28 -14.96 -21.55 -21.21
C VAL A 28 -16.35 -20.93 -21.07
N ARG A 29 -17.05 -21.26 -20.02
CA ARG A 29 -18.36 -20.73 -19.72
C ARG A 29 -18.37 -19.23 -19.43
N ASP A 30 -17.44 -18.74 -18.56
CA ASP A 30 -17.36 -17.33 -18.21
C ASP A 30 -16.99 -16.42 -19.41
N ILE A 31 -16.55 -17.03 -20.52
CA ILE A 31 -16.20 -16.34 -21.77
C ILE A 31 -17.25 -16.56 -22.88
N ALA A 32 -17.86 -17.74 -22.93
CA ALA A 32 -18.81 -18.12 -24.00
C ALA A 32 -20.26 -17.74 -23.70
N ASP A 33 -20.58 -17.27 -22.49
CA ASP A 33 -21.94 -16.81 -22.19
C ASP A 33 -22.06 -15.31 -22.52
N PRO A 34 -22.55 -14.95 -23.70
CA PRO A 34 -22.94 -13.58 -24.01
C PRO A 34 -24.31 -13.29 -23.40
N ALA A 35 -24.55 -13.71 -22.13
CA ALA A 35 -25.77 -13.31 -21.48
C ALA A 35 -25.86 -11.78 -21.61
N PRO A 36 -26.95 -11.19 -22.07
CA PRO A 36 -27.13 -9.76 -22.16
C PRO A 36 -26.93 -9.08 -20.80
N HIS A 37 -26.76 -9.86 -19.76
CA HIS A 37 -26.56 -9.46 -18.37
C HIS A 37 -25.29 -10.04 -17.72
N GLY A 38 -24.47 -10.80 -18.46
CA GLY A 38 -23.29 -11.51 -17.96
C GLY A 38 -21.95 -10.82 -18.25
N VAL A 39 -21.95 -9.62 -18.82
CA VAL A 39 -20.72 -8.88 -19.05
C VAL A 39 -20.17 -8.41 -17.69
N HIS A 40 -18.96 -8.86 -17.35
CA HIS A 40 -18.30 -8.40 -16.14
C HIS A 40 -18.30 -6.85 -16.10
N PRO A 41 -18.63 -6.21 -14.96
CA PRO A 41 -18.71 -4.74 -14.86
C PRO A 41 -17.50 -3.98 -15.40
N ALA A 42 -16.31 -4.58 -15.30
CA ALA A 42 -15.07 -4.01 -15.85
C ALA A 42 -15.04 -3.95 -17.40
N LEU A 43 -15.96 -4.62 -18.08
CA LEU A 43 -16.02 -4.69 -19.54
C LEU A 43 -17.14 -3.85 -20.13
N ILE A 44 -17.99 -3.25 -19.30
CA ILE A 44 -19.08 -2.39 -19.74
C ILE A 44 -18.58 -0.94 -19.74
N PRO A 45 -18.40 -0.30 -20.91
CA PRO A 45 -18.04 1.10 -20.96
C PRO A 45 -19.09 1.95 -20.24
N GLY A 46 -18.65 2.88 -19.39
CA GLY A 46 -19.54 3.87 -18.76
C GLY A 46 -20.23 3.45 -17.46
N ILE A 47 -20.14 2.19 -17.01
CA ILE A 47 -20.60 1.84 -15.67
C ILE A 47 -19.52 2.26 -14.69
N GLY A 48 -19.75 3.38 -14.00
CA GLY A 48 -19.00 3.73 -12.81
C GLY A 48 -19.25 2.66 -11.76
N VAL A 49 -18.18 1.98 -11.32
CA VAL A 49 -18.20 1.06 -10.17
C VAL A 49 -18.38 1.84 -8.87
N GLU A 50 -18.61 3.15 -8.97
CA GLU A 50 -18.86 4.05 -7.86
C GLU A 50 -20.25 3.80 -7.27
N GLN A 51 -20.23 3.51 -6.08
CA GLN A 51 -21.18 3.03 -5.10
C GLN A 51 -22.36 3.99 -4.88
N THR A 52 -23.32 3.97 -5.75
CA THR A 52 -24.63 4.57 -5.45
C THR A 52 -25.37 3.66 -4.46
N GLY A 53 -25.59 4.15 -3.24
CA GLY A 53 -26.49 3.54 -2.27
C GLY A 53 -25.84 2.78 -1.09
N ARG A 54 -24.54 2.94 -0.81
CA ARG A 54 -23.94 2.31 0.39
C ARG A 54 -24.19 3.15 1.65
N ASP A 55 -24.68 2.48 2.68
CA ASP A 55 -24.86 3.07 4.01
C ASP A 55 -23.50 3.10 4.76
N PHE A 56 -22.82 4.24 4.69
CA PHE A 56 -21.54 4.47 5.36
C PHE A 56 -21.67 4.82 6.85
N ARG A 57 -22.50 4.08 7.57
CA ARG A 57 -22.60 4.27 9.02
C ARG A 57 -21.35 3.75 9.72
N THR A 58 -21.04 4.37 10.85
CA THR A 58 -19.99 3.87 11.75
C THR A 58 -20.32 2.42 12.18
N ASP A 59 -19.42 1.49 11.90
CA ASP A 59 -19.51 0.13 12.43
C ASP A 59 -19.16 0.17 13.93
N ARG A 60 -20.21 0.13 14.76
CA ARG A 60 -20.08 0.26 16.21
C ARG A 60 -19.19 -0.81 16.83
N LEU A 61 -19.10 -2.00 16.21
CA LEU A 61 -18.27 -3.08 16.70
C LEU A 61 -16.81 -2.83 16.37
N VAL A 62 -16.48 -2.49 15.10
CA VAL A 62 -15.11 -2.20 14.67
C VAL A 62 -14.56 -1.00 15.44
N PHE A 63 -15.30 0.11 15.43
CA PHE A 63 -14.90 1.32 16.16
C PHE A 63 -14.80 1.07 17.67
N GLY A 64 -15.82 0.46 18.27
CA GLY A 64 -15.89 0.26 19.73
C GLY A 64 -14.81 -0.68 20.26
N VAL A 65 -14.59 -1.83 19.60
CA VAL A 65 -13.55 -2.79 20.03
C VAL A 65 -12.16 -2.19 19.90
N ALA A 66 -11.85 -1.55 18.75
CA ALA A 66 -10.57 -0.91 18.54
C ALA A 66 -10.35 0.24 19.55
N ALA A 67 -11.34 1.11 19.76
CA ALA A 67 -11.24 2.22 20.70
C ALA A 67 -11.08 1.74 22.15
N VAL A 68 -11.84 0.73 22.59
CA VAL A 68 -11.71 0.15 23.94
C VAL A 68 -10.33 -0.46 24.15
N PHE A 69 -9.81 -1.20 23.15
CA PHE A 69 -8.46 -1.75 23.22
C PHE A 69 -7.41 -0.64 23.40
N VAL A 70 -7.51 0.41 22.59
CA VAL A 70 -6.57 1.55 22.62
C VAL A 70 -6.66 2.30 23.96
N VAL A 71 -7.88 2.58 24.44
CA VAL A 71 -8.07 3.26 25.75
C VAL A 71 -7.57 2.41 26.91
N ALA A 72 -7.79 1.09 26.87
CA ALA A 72 -7.24 0.18 27.87
C ALA A 72 -5.70 0.15 27.85
N PHE A 73 -5.10 0.18 26.65
CA PHE A 73 -3.64 0.26 26.50
C PHE A 73 -3.09 1.59 27.07
N ILE A 74 -3.74 2.72 26.75
CA ILE A 74 -3.40 4.03 27.32
C ILE A 74 -3.49 4.01 28.84
N ALA A 75 -4.58 3.48 29.40
CA ALA A 75 -4.74 3.37 30.83
C ALA A 75 -3.63 2.50 31.45
N TRP A 76 -3.26 1.39 30.81
CA TRP A 76 -2.15 0.55 31.27
C TRP A 76 -0.83 1.34 31.30
N GLY A 77 -0.50 2.07 30.23
CA GLY A 77 0.73 2.88 30.19
C GLY A 77 0.74 4.03 31.20
N VAL A 78 -0.40 4.69 31.44
CA VAL A 78 -0.49 5.79 32.40
C VAL A 78 -0.41 5.31 33.86
N PHE A 79 -1.09 4.22 34.19
CA PHE A 79 -1.18 3.76 35.59
C PHE A 79 -0.12 2.72 35.97
N ALA A 80 0.50 2.05 35.00
CA ALA A 80 1.49 1.00 35.22
C ALA A 80 2.54 0.98 34.10
N GLY A 81 3.19 2.10 33.81
CA GLY A 81 4.14 2.29 32.71
C GLY A 81 5.31 1.29 32.76
N ASP A 82 5.92 1.11 33.93
CA ASP A 82 7.04 0.15 34.09
C ASP A 82 6.60 -1.29 33.81
N ASN A 83 5.39 -1.65 34.23
CA ASN A 83 4.83 -2.98 33.94
C ASN A 83 4.54 -3.13 32.43
N LEU A 84 4.04 -2.09 31.76
CA LEU A 84 3.85 -2.09 30.31
C LEU A 84 5.20 -2.27 29.59
N ALA A 85 6.20 -1.50 29.97
CA ALA A 85 7.54 -1.57 29.37
C ALA A 85 8.18 -2.97 29.55
N GLY A 86 8.13 -3.50 30.78
CA GLY A 86 8.62 -4.85 31.07
C GLY A 86 7.88 -5.93 30.29
N THR A 87 6.54 -5.89 30.30
CA THR A 87 5.73 -6.88 29.54
C THR A 87 5.96 -6.77 28.03
N ALA A 88 6.07 -5.55 27.49
CA ALA A 88 6.39 -5.34 26.08
C ALA A 88 7.78 -5.92 25.74
N GLY A 89 8.77 -5.74 26.61
CA GLY A 89 10.09 -6.35 26.47
C GLY A 89 10.06 -7.88 26.44
N ASP A 90 9.34 -8.50 27.38
CA ASP A 90 9.21 -9.97 27.46
C ASP A 90 8.48 -10.54 26.24
N VAL A 91 7.38 -9.90 25.82
CA VAL A 91 6.63 -10.30 24.62
C VAL A 91 7.46 -10.11 23.36
N LEU A 92 8.20 -9.01 23.26
CA LEU A 92 9.11 -8.79 22.14
C LEU A 92 10.20 -9.86 22.08
N ALA A 93 10.84 -10.19 23.21
CA ALA A 93 11.88 -11.23 23.27
C ALA A 93 11.33 -12.56 22.74
N TRP A 94 10.12 -12.93 23.17
CA TRP A 94 9.43 -14.10 22.66
C TRP A 94 9.15 -14.01 21.14
N VAL A 95 8.63 -12.88 20.65
CA VAL A 95 8.35 -12.67 19.21
C VAL A 95 9.63 -12.80 18.39
N ILE A 96 10.73 -12.20 18.83
CA ILE A 96 12.01 -12.25 18.12
C ILE A 96 12.59 -13.66 18.11
N GLU A 97 12.54 -14.35 19.24
CA GLU A 97 13.07 -15.72 19.36
C GLU A 97 12.34 -16.70 18.43
N TYR A 98 11.00 -16.66 18.42
CA TYR A 98 10.21 -17.69 17.72
C TYR A 98 9.71 -17.24 16.34
N LEU A 99 9.51 -15.95 16.11
CA LEU A 99 8.86 -15.40 14.92
C LEU A 99 9.70 -14.34 14.20
N GLY A 100 10.90 -14.02 14.67
CA GLY A 100 11.77 -13.01 14.04
C GLY A 100 12.08 -13.35 12.58
N VAL A 101 12.36 -14.61 12.27
CA VAL A 101 12.58 -15.11 10.90
C VAL A 101 11.36 -14.85 9.99
N PHE A 102 10.14 -14.88 10.53
CA PHE A 102 8.94 -14.61 9.74
C PHE A 102 8.93 -13.20 9.16
N PHE A 103 9.40 -12.19 9.93
CA PHE A 103 9.49 -10.82 9.43
C PHE A 103 10.52 -10.67 8.30
N THR A 104 11.67 -11.31 8.41
CA THR A 104 12.70 -11.24 7.36
C THR A 104 12.28 -11.98 6.09
N VAL A 105 11.66 -13.14 6.23
CA VAL A 105 11.16 -13.93 5.11
C VAL A 105 10.00 -13.25 4.41
N ILE A 106 9.01 -12.73 5.16
CA ILE A 106 7.83 -12.10 4.54
C ILE A 106 8.22 -10.86 3.72
N ALA A 107 9.20 -10.06 4.15
CA ALA A 107 9.67 -8.90 3.41
C ALA A 107 10.18 -9.28 2.02
N THR A 108 11.04 -10.30 1.97
CA THR A 108 11.60 -10.81 0.70
C THR A 108 10.52 -11.47 -0.17
N VAL A 109 9.63 -12.25 0.43
CA VAL A 109 8.54 -12.93 -0.29
C VAL A 109 7.54 -11.94 -0.86
N VAL A 110 7.17 -10.88 -0.14
CA VAL A 110 6.27 -9.83 -0.64
C VAL A 110 6.90 -9.10 -1.81
N LEU A 111 8.18 -8.75 -1.74
CA LEU A 111 8.88 -8.13 -2.87
C LEU A 111 8.88 -9.05 -4.09
N GLY A 112 9.28 -10.31 -3.94
CA GLY A 112 9.27 -11.30 -5.01
C GLY A 112 7.86 -11.50 -5.60
N PHE A 113 6.83 -11.55 -4.75
CA PHE A 113 5.44 -11.65 -5.16
C PHE A 113 5.00 -10.44 -5.98
N MET A 114 5.29 -9.22 -5.55
CA MET A 114 4.89 -8.00 -6.27
C MET A 114 5.63 -7.87 -7.59
N LEU A 115 6.92 -8.20 -7.65
CA LEU A 115 7.67 -8.27 -8.90
C LEU A 115 7.06 -9.31 -9.85
N TYR A 116 6.71 -10.50 -9.35
CA TYR A 116 6.02 -11.50 -10.15
C TYR A 116 4.67 -10.97 -10.69
N VAL A 117 3.85 -10.32 -9.86
CA VAL A 117 2.57 -9.73 -10.31
C VAL A 117 2.80 -8.67 -11.39
N GLY A 118 3.77 -7.77 -11.21
CA GLY A 118 4.04 -6.68 -12.15
C GLY A 118 4.62 -7.15 -13.49
N PHE A 119 5.55 -8.11 -13.46
CA PHE A 119 6.31 -8.50 -14.65
C PHE A 119 5.81 -9.78 -15.35
N SER A 120 4.83 -10.48 -14.77
CA SER A 120 4.15 -11.61 -15.42
C SER A 120 2.98 -11.14 -16.31
N ARG A 121 2.17 -12.11 -16.73
CA ARG A 121 0.92 -11.87 -17.49
C ARG A 121 -0.08 -10.98 -16.74
N PHE A 122 -0.06 -10.99 -15.40
CA PHE A 122 -0.95 -10.17 -14.56
C PHE A 122 -0.62 -8.68 -14.65
N GLY A 123 0.60 -8.32 -14.99
CA GLY A 123 1.02 -6.93 -15.13
C GLY A 123 0.23 -6.11 -16.15
N ARG A 124 -0.48 -6.74 -17.09
CA ARG A 124 -1.35 -6.08 -18.07
C ARG A 124 -2.72 -5.68 -17.53
N ILE A 125 -3.14 -6.25 -16.40
CA ILE A 125 -4.41 -5.95 -15.77
C ILE A 125 -4.44 -4.48 -15.32
N ARG A 126 -5.53 -3.77 -15.67
CA ARG A 126 -5.75 -2.39 -15.21
C ARG A 126 -6.43 -2.36 -13.85
N LEU A 127 -6.03 -1.42 -13.02
CA LEU A 127 -6.70 -1.04 -11.79
C LEU A 127 -7.93 -0.17 -12.11
N GLY A 128 -8.92 -0.78 -12.74
CA GLY A 128 -10.10 -0.14 -13.28
C GLY A 128 -10.67 -0.94 -14.45
N ARG A 129 -11.44 -0.29 -15.32
CA ARG A 129 -11.95 -0.89 -16.55
C ARG A 129 -10.84 -1.03 -17.59
N ASP A 130 -11.01 -1.92 -18.57
CA ASP A 130 -9.98 -2.15 -19.60
C ASP A 130 -9.72 -0.92 -20.48
N ASP A 131 -10.74 -0.07 -20.68
CA ASP A 131 -10.70 1.18 -21.44
C ASP A 131 -10.38 2.41 -20.58
N GLU A 132 -10.25 2.26 -19.25
CA GLU A 132 -10.08 3.38 -18.34
C GLU A 132 -8.68 3.99 -18.45
N THR A 133 -8.62 5.31 -18.61
CA THR A 133 -7.36 6.05 -18.61
C THR A 133 -6.96 6.43 -17.18
N PRO A 134 -5.66 6.55 -16.89
CA PRO A 134 -5.21 7.00 -15.57
C PRO A 134 -5.78 8.37 -15.19
N GLU A 135 -6.27 8.50 -13.95
CA GLU A 135 -6.85 9.73 -13.42
C GLU A 135 -5.82 10.86 -13.31
N PHE A 136 -4.58 10.53 -12.99
CA PHE A 136 -3.49 11.49 -12.83
C PHE A 136 -2.42 11.29 -13.90
N SER A 137 -1.78 12.39 -14.35
CA SER A 137 -0.58 12.31 -15.17
C SER A 137 0.55 11.55 -14.44
N VAL A 138 1.52 10.99 -15.17
CA VAL A 138 2.66 10.26 -14.58
C VAL A 138 3.42 11.15 -13.59
N PHE A 139 3.68 12.40 -13.96
CA PHE A 139 4.40 13.35 -13.10
C PHE A 139 3.64 13.64 -11.80
N SER A 140 2.33 13.94 -11.90
CA SER A 140 1.50 14.19 -10.72
C SER A 140 1.42 12.97 -9.80
N TRP A 141 1.29 11.78 -10.37
CA TRP A 141 1.25 10.53 -9.63
C TRP A 141 2.56 10.25 -8.88
N ILE A 142 3.71 10.40 -9.54
CA ILE A 142 5.04 10.28 -8.92
C ILE A 142 5.22 11.33 -7.82
N SER A 143 4.80 12.57 -8.04
CA SER A 143 4.87 13.63 -7.02
C SER A 143 4.02 13.32 -5.79
N MET A 144 2.84 12.72 -5.96
CA MET A 144 2.01 12.27 -4.83
C MET A 144 2.63 11.07 -4.10
N LEU A 145 3.25 10.13 -4.82
CA LEU A 145 4.00 9.03 -4.22
C LEU A 145 5.21 9.54 -3.42
N PHE A 146 5.92 10.52 -3.96
CA PHE A 146 7.02 11.18 -3.27
C PHE A 146 6.53 11.82 -1.96
N ALA A 147 5.45 12.60 -2.02
CA ALA A 147 4.90 13.24 -0.82
C ALA A 147 4.41 12.24 0.24
N ALA A 148 3.96 11.05 -0.18
CA ALA A 148 3.58 9.97 0.74
C ALA A 148 4.78 9.22 1.33
N GLY A 149 5.89 9.16 0.59
CA GLY A 149 7.12 8.49 1.01
C GLY A 149 8.03 9.35 1.88
N MET A 150 7.92 10.66 1.74
CA MET A 150 8.64 11.60 2.61
C MET A 150 7.89 11.76 3.93
N GLY A 151 8.51 11.41 5.01
CA GLY A 151 7.92 11.47 6.34
C GLY A 151 8.96 11.72 7.42
N ILE A 152 8.51 11.75 8.66
CA ILE A 152 9.35 11.97 9.85
C ILE A 152 10.51 10.98 9.88
N GLY A 153 10.24 9.68 9.61
CA GLY A 153 11.26 8.65 9.68
C GLY A 153 12.44 8.90 8.74
N LEU A 154 12.18 9.35 7.50
CA LEU A 154 13.23 9.63 6.53
C LEU A 154 14.14 10.80 6.98
N VAL A 155 13.52 11.80 7.62
CA VAL A 155 14.26 12.95 8.18
C VAL A 155 15.03 12.54 9.43
N PHE A 156 14.41 11.79 10.32
CA PHE A 156 15.01 11.32 11.57
C PHE A 156 16.23 10.42 11.31
N TRP A 157 16.07 9.41 10.48
CA TRP A 157 17.10 8.42 10.21
C TRP A 157 18.08 8.81 9.10
N GLY A 158 17.82 9.92 8.38
CA GLY A 158 18.56 10.30 7.18
C GLY A 158 20.08 10.43 7.34
N ALA A 159 20.53 10.89 8.50
CA ALA A 159 21.94 10.94 8.88
C ALA A 159 22.29 9.90 9.96
N ALA A 160 21.35 9.66 10.89
CA ALA A 160 21.59 8.82 12.06
C ALA A 160 21.89 7.36 11.70
N GLU A 161 21.07 6.72 10.87
CA GLU A 161 21.27 5.30 10.54
C GLU A 161 22.56 5.06 9.75
N PRO A 162 22.89 5.82 8.67
CA PRO A 162 24.16 5.67 7.99
C PRO A 162 25.38 5.88 8.90
N LEU A 163 25.33 6.88 9.77
CA LEU A 163 26.43 7.15 10.69
C LEU A 163 26.58 6.04 11.74
N THR A 164 25.47 5.55 12.29
CA THR A 164 25.48 4.41 13.21
C THR A 164 26.09 3.17 12.58
N PHE A 165 25.74 2.87 11.32
CA PHE A 165 26.31 1.70 10.62
C PHE A 165 27.73 1.92 10.11
N PHE A 166 28.20 3.16 10.04
CA PHE A 166 29.59 3.48 9.79
C PHE A 166 30.45 3.18 11.02
N GLU A 167 30.02 3.63 12.23
CA GLU A 167 30.70 3.41 13.50
C GLU A 167 30.48 1.98 14.07
N SER A 168 29.35 1.37 13.74
CA SER A 168 28.98 0.02 14.18
C SER A 168 28.37 -0.76 13.00
N PRO A 169 29.18 -1.27 12.07
CA PRO A 169 28.71 -1.98 10.91
C PRO A 169 27.89 -3.23 11.26
N PRO A 170 26.98 -3.65 10.37
CA PRO A 170 26.26 -4.89 10.57
C PRO A 170 27.21 -6.06 10.83
N PRO A 171 26.92 -6.96 11.80
CA PRO A 171 27.81 -8.03 12.21
C PRO A 171 28.27 -8.92 11.04
N ASN A 172 29.52 -9.35 11.10
CA ASN A 172 30.17 -10.19 10.09
C ASN A 172 30.30 -9.53 8.70
N THR A 173 30.44 -8.18 8.64
CA THR A 173 30.65 -7.46 7.38
C THR A 173 32.05 -6.86 7.27
N VAL A 174 32.25 -5.64 7.74
CA VAL A 174 33.48 -4.84 7.58
C VAL A 174 33.92 -4.23 8.90
N GLU A 175 35.16 -3.73 8.96
CA GLU A 175 35.65 -2.97 10.10
C GLU A 175 35.01 -1.57 10.16
N ALA A 176 34.75 -1.09 11.38
CA ALA A 176 34.20 0.25 11.63
C ALA A 176 35.15 1.35 11.15
N ASP A 177 34.60 2.53 10.91
CA ASP A 177 35.32 3.76 10.58
C ASP A 177 36.22 3.67 9.32
N THR A 178 35.86 2.78 8.40
CA THR A 178 36.57 2.58 7.12
C THR A 178 35.75 3.06 5.92
N VAL A 179 36.40 3.24 4.78
CA VAL A 179 35.70 3.55 3.51
C VAL A 179 34.72 2.42 3.14
N GLU A 180 35.08 1.17 3.42
CA GLU A 180 34.25 0.00 3.23
C GLU A 180 33.02 0.05 4.13
N ALA A 181 33.16 0.54 5.37
CA ALA A 181 32.05 0.75 6.30
C ALA A 181 31.05 1.80 5.77
N MET A 182 31.52 2.87 5.14
CA MET A 182 30.66 3.88 4.51
C MET A 182 29.78 3.25 3.42
N HIS A 183 30.36 2.44 2.53
CA HIS A 183 29.60 1.78 1.48
C HIS A 183 28.62 0.74 2.04
N THR A 184 29.06 -0.05 3.01
CA THR A 184 28.23 -1.07 3.69
C THR A 184 27.08 -0.41 4.46
N ALA A 185 27.33 0.69 5.16
CA ALA A 185 26.31 1.46 5.87
C ALA A 185 25.19 1.93 4.94
N LEU A 186 25.54 2.60 3.84
CA LEU A 186 24.57 3.09 2.86
C LEU A 186 23.85 1.93 2.12
N THR A 187 24.54 0.82 1.87
CA THR A 187 23.94 -0.40 1.29
C THR A 187 22.90 -1.01 2.23
N GLN A 188 23.22 -1.09 3.53
CA GLN A 188 22.30 -1.61 4.54
C GLN A 188 21.08 -0.69 4.71
N VAL A 189 21.28 0.62 4.69
CA VAL A 189 20.19 1.60 4.71
C VAL A 189 19.29 1.46 3.48
N LEU A 190 19.86 1.29 2.29
CA LEU A 190 19.06 1.04 1.08
C LEU A 190 18.27 -0.27 1.19
N TYR A 191 18.80 -1.29 1.89
CA TYR A 191 18.07 -2.51 2.18
C TYR A 191 16.84 -2.26 3.07
N HIS A 192 16.94 -1.40 4.07
CA HIS A 192 15.85 -1.08 5.00
C HIS A 192 14.78 -0.14 4.39
N TRP A 193 15.18 0.84 3.58
CA TRP A 193 14.32 1.91 3.06
C TRP A 193 13.98 1.76 1.57
N GLY A 194 14.46 0.70 0.95
CA GLY A 194 14.35 0.46 -0.47
C GLY A 194 13.14 -0.41 -0.86
N PRO A 195 13.34 -1.31 -1.85
CA PRO A 195 12.24 -2.01 -2.52
C PRO A 195 11.33 -2.84 -1.61
N GLN A 196 11.86 -3.41 -0.51
CA GLN A 196 11.07 -4.23 0.42
C GLN A 196 9.99 -3.42 1.13
N ALA A 197 10.34 -2.24 1.64
CA ALA A 197 9.41 -1.31 2.28
C ALA A 197 8.23 -0.98 1.35
N TRP A 198 8.57 -0.61 0.12
CA TRP A 198 7.58 -0.21 -0.89
C TRP A 198 6.79 -1.38 -1.47
N ALA A 199 7.32 -2.59 -1.42
CA ALA A 199 6.60 -3.80 -1.79
C ALA A 199 5.44 -4.11 -0.82
N PHE A 200 5.59 -3.86 0.48
CA PHE A 200 4.49 -3.97 1.44
C PHE A 200 3.34 -3.03 1.07
N TYR A 201 3.67 -1.79 0.75
CA TYR A 201 2.68 -0.80 0.34
C TYR A 201 2.05 -1.12 -1.02
N ALA A 202 2.84 -1.63 -1.95
CA ALA A 202 2.36 -2.06 -3.26
C ALA A 202 1.40 -3.26 -3.15
N LEU A 203 1.65 -4.21 -2.23
CA LEU A 203 0.75 -5.33 -2.00
C LEU A 203 -0.62 -4.85 -1.53
N VAL A 204 -0.65 -4.07 -0.46
CA VAL A 204 -1.91 -3.57 0.11
C VAL A 204 -2.62 -2.64 -0.86
N GLY A 205 -1.89 -1.68 -1.44
CA GLY A 205 -2.44 -0.72 -2.40
C GLY A 205 -2.97 -1.37 -3.67
N GLY A 206 -2.21 -2.30 -4.25
CA GLY A 206 -2.61 -3.04 -5.45
C GLY A 206 -3.84 -3.92 -5.22
N ALA A 207 -3.90 -4.60 -4.08
CA ALA A 207 -5.05 -5.46 -3.74
C ALA A 207 -6.32 -4.63 -3.45
N ILE A 208 -6.20 -3.49 -2.76
CA ILE A 208 -7.33 -2.56 -2.53
C ILE A 208 -7.79 -1.96 -3.86
N ALA A 209 -6.87 -1.41 -4.67
CA ALA A 209 -7.20 -0.76 -5.93
C ALA A 209 -7.86 -1.75 -6.91
N TYR A 210 -7.32 -2.96 -7.03
CA TYR A 210 -7.92 -4.01 -7.83
C TYR A 210 -9.33 -4.37 -7.32
N GLY A 211 -9.47 -4.61 -6.01
CA GLY A 211 -10.75 -4.92 -5.40
C GLY A 211 -11.79 -3.83 -5.58
N ALA A 212 -11.40 -2.56 -5.37
CA ALA A 212 -12.30 -1.43 -5.43
C ALA A 212 -12.65 -1.02 -6.87
N TYR A 213 -11.65 -0.83 -7.73
CA TYR A 213 -11.87 -0.23 -9.05
C TYR A 213 -12.17 -1.26 -10.14
N ARG A 214 -11.69 -2.51 -10.00
CA ARG A 214 -11.93 -3.54 -10.99
C ARG A 214 -13.03 -4.52 -10.58
N ARG A 215 -13.21 -4.77 -9.27
CA ARG A 215 -14.22 -5.71 -8.75
C ARG A 215 -15.41 -5.03 -8.06
N GLY A 216 -15.40 -3.70 -7.90
CA GLY A 216 -16.48 -2.95 -7.27
C GLY A 216 -16.69 -3.24 -5.79
N ARG A 217 -15.64 -3.73 -5.10
CA ARG A 217 -15.69 -3.99 -3.66
C ARG A 217 -15.50 -2.71 -2.86
N THR A 218 -15.86 -2.76 -1.58
CA THR A 218 -15.56 -1.67 -0.65
C THR A 218 -14.05 -1.53 -0.46
N PRO A 219 -13.47 -0.33 -0.36
CA PRO A 219 -12.05 -0.14 -0.09
C PRO A 219 -11.72 -0.42 1.39
N LEU A 220 -11.90 -1.67 1.82
CA LEU A 220 -11.59 -2.19 3.15
C LEU A 220 -10.51 -3.27 3.03
N ILE A 221 -9.69 -3.42 4.07
CA ILE A 221 -8.70 -4.50 4.12
C ILE A 221 -9.40 -5.86 4.10
N SER A 222 -10.50 -6.00 4.82
CA SER A 222 -11.30 -7.22 4.83
C SER A 222 -11.83 -7.63 3.46
N SER A 223 -12.16 -6.68 2.60
CA SER A 223 -12.74 -6.95 1.28
C SER A 223 -11.76 -7.65 0.32
N ILE A 224 -10.45 -7.49 0.54
CA ILE A 224 -9.40 -8.17 -0.21
C ILE A 224 -9.52 -9.70 -0.09
N PHE A 225 -10.07 -10.18 1.03
CA PHE A 225 -10.21 -11.60 1.31
C PHE A 225 -11.47 -12.26 0.75
N ALA A 226 -12.29 -11.53 -0.02
CA ALA A 226 -13.49 -12.10 -0.64
C ALA A 226 -13.22 -13.35 -1.51
N PRO A 227 -12.12 -13.43 -2.32
CA PRO A 227 -11.81 -14.63 -3.09
C PRO A 227 -11.42 -15.84 -2.24
N LEU A 228 -10.92 -15.61 -1.03
CA LEU A 228 -10.46 -16.66 -0.11
C LEU A 228 -11.55 -17.13 0.83
N LEU A 229 -12.29 -16.20 1.42
CA LEU A 229 -13.25 -16.45 2.50
C LEU A 229 -14.73 -16.42 2.02
N GLY A 230 -15.00 -15.80 0.87
CA GLY A 230 -16.34 -15.48 0.39
C GLY A 230 -16.89 -14.17 0.98
N GLU A 231 -17.78 -13.49 0.26
CA GLU A 231 -18.28 -12.16 0.63
C GLU A 231 -19.02 -12.13 1.96
N LYS A 232 -19.83 -13.13 2.27
CA LYS A 232 -20.58 -13.21 3.55
C LYS A 232 -19.65 -13.19 4.76
N ARG A 233 -18.49 -13.86 4.70
CA ARG A 233 -17.53 -13.93 5.81
C ARG A 233 -16.71 -12.65 5.93
N THR A 234 -16.37 -12.03 4.81
CA THR A 234 -15.63 -10.75 4.81
C THR A 234 -16.48 -9.58 5.31
N GLN A 235 -17.79 -9.63 5.15
CA GLN A 235 -18.73 -8.67 5.74
C GLN A 235 -19.15 -9.04 7.18
N GLY A 236 -18.80 -10.24 7.65
CA GLY A 236 -19.12 -10.78 8.96
C GLY A 236 -18.06 -10.49 10.03
N ALA A 237 -18.02 -11.34 11.07
CA ALA A 237 -17.10 -11.20 12.20
C ALA A 237 -15.63 -11.27 11.78
N ILE A 238 -15.26 -12.19 10.85
CA ILE A 238 -13.88 -12.34 10.40
C ILE A 238 -13.38 -11.07 9.71
N GLY A 239 -14.19 -10.49 8.80
CA GLY A 239 -13.82 -9.23 8.15
C GLY A 239 -13.65 -8.09 9.13
N ARG A 240 -14.57 -7.94 10.09
CA ARG A 240 -14.43 -6.93 11.15
C ARG A 240 -13.17 -7.12 11.98
N THR A 241 -12.79 -8.35 12.30
CA THR A 241 -11.54 -8.63 13.02
C THR A 241 -10.32 -8.20 12.20
N ILE A 242 -10.30 -8.45 10.88
CA ILE A 242 -9.23 -7.99 9.99
C ILE A 242 -9.14 -6.45 9.98
N ASP A 243 -10.28 -5.75 9.87
CA ASP A 243 -10.31 -4.29 9.85
C ASP A 243 -9.93 -3.69 11.22
N ILE A 244 -10.27 -4.35 12.36
CA ILE A 244 -9.81 -3.96 13.70
C ILE A 244 -8.29 -4.07 13.80
N PHE A 245 -7.68 -5.18 13.36
CA PHE A 245 -6.23 -5.31 13.35
C PHE A 245 -5.56 -4.25 12.45
N ALA A 246 -6.16 -3.93 11.31
CA ALA A 246 -5.66 -2.87 10.43
C ALA A 246 -5.68 -1.49 11.12
N ILE A 247 -6.73 -1.17 11.91
CA ILE A 247 -6.79 0.06 12.69
C ILE A 247 -5.72 0.06 13.78
N ILE A 248 -5.62 -1.01 14.56
CA ILE A 248 -4.67 -1.12 15.67
C ILE A 248 -3.24 -0.98 15.17
N VAL A 249 -2.86 -1.72 14.12
CA VAL A 249 -1.50 -1.67 13.60
C VAL A 249 -1.17 -0.30 12.99
N THR A 250 -2.10 0.33 12.29
CA THR A 250 -1.94 1.69 11.77
C THR A 250 -1.74 2.70 12.89
N LEU A 251 -2.50 2.56 13.98
CA LEU A 251 -2.43 3.46 15.12
C LEU A 251 -1.06 3.40 15.80
N PHE A 252 -0.55 2.20 16.11
CA PHE A 252 0.76 2.06 16.76
C PHE A 252 1.91 2.46 15.84
N GLY A 253 1.86 2.10 14.56
CA GLY A 253 2.89 2.52 13.60
C GLY A 253 2.92 4.04 13.39
N THR A 254 1.76 4.69 13.37
CA THR A 254 1.67 6.16 13.29
C THR A 254 2.17 6.80 14.58
N ALA A 255 1.78 6.26 15.75
CA ALA A 255 2.23 6.76 17.04
C ALA A 255 3.76 6.67 17.18
N ALA A 256 4.39 5.59 16.69
CA ALA A 256 5.84 5.47 16.66
C ALA A 256 6.48 6.60 15.84
N SER A 257 5.97 6.89 14.65
CA SER A 257 6.48 7.99 13.83
C SER A 257 6.28 9.36 14.47
N LEU A 258 5.12 9.59 15.11
CA LEU A 258 4.87 10.84 15.83
C LEU A 258 5.79 10.98 17.05
N GLY A 259 6.10 9.87 17.72
CA GLY A 259 7.08 9.83 18.81
C GLY A 259 8.47 10.23 18.35
N LEU A 260 8.97 9.65 17.24
CA LEU A 260 10.23 10.05 16.62
C LEU A 260 10.25 11.54 16.27
N GLY A 261 9.17 12.05 15.69
CA GLY A 261 9.04 13.47 15.38
C GLY A 261 9.06 14.37 16.61
N ALA A 262 8.43 13.93 17.70
CA ALA A 262 8.43 14.67 18.95
C ALA A 262 9.83 14.74 19.59
N LEU A 263 10.59 13.64 19.58
CA LEU A 263 11.99 13.60 20.02
C LEU A 263 12.82 14.59 19.21
N GLN A 264 12.75 14.55 17.89
CA GLN A 264 13.51 15.42 17.01
C GLN A 264 13.12 16.90 17.16
N ILE A 265 11.83 17.22 17.30
CA ILE A 265 11.37 18.60 17.57
C ILE A 265 11.84 19.05 18.96
N GLY A 266 11.73 18.17 19.97
CA GLY A 266 12.20 18.45 21.33
C GLY A 266 13.65 18.86 21.33
N HIS A 267 14.52 18.08 20.71
CA HIS A 267 15.95 18.38 20.57
C HIS A 267 16.19 19.68 19.78
N GLY A 268 15.44 19.92 18.70
CA GLY A 268 15.51 21.19 17.97
C GLY A 268 15.14 22.40 18.83
N VAL A 269 14.14 22.26 19.72
CA VAL A 269 13.77 23.32 20.68
C VAL A 269 14.88 23.54 21.70
N GLU A 270 15.53 22.51 22.21
CA GLU A 270 16.71 22.62 23.11
C GLU A 270 17.81 23.45 22.47
N ILE A 271 18.16 23.15 21.22
CA ILE A 271 19.20 23.89 20.47
C ILE A 271 18.80 25.36 20.28
N ILE A 272 17.57 25.64 19.84
CA ILE A 272 17.11 26.98 19.50
C ILE A 272 16.99 27.86 20.77
N THR A 273 16.56 27.28 21.90
CA THR A 273 16.31 28.02 23.13
C THR A 273 17.49 28.06 24.07
N GLY A 274 18.44 27.13 23.95
CA GLY A 274 19.57 26.99 24.86
C GLY A 274 19.21 26.57 26.30
N LEU A 275 18.02 25.99 26.51
CA LEU A 275 17.50 25.62 27.84
C LEU A 275 18.12 24.34 28.42
N GLY A 276 19.04 23.68 27.71
CA GLY A 276 19.60 22.38 28.10
C GLY A 276 18.61 21.23 27.86
N SER A 277 18.95 19.99 28.32
CA SER A 277 18.08 18.82 28.12
C SER A 277 16.74 19.05 28.81
N VAL A 278 15.68 18.97 28.01
CA VAL A 278 14.32 19.25 28.45
C VAL A 278 13.59 17.92 28.52
N GLY A 279 13.31 17.45 29.71
CA GLY A 279 12.72 16.14 29.98
C GLY A 279 11.33 15.92 29.37
N ASN A 280 10.72 14.80 29.72
CA ASN A 280 9.43 14.31 29.21
C ASN A 280 8.29 15.37 29.16
N GLY A 281 8.35 16.42 29.99
CA GLY A 281 7.38 17.51 29.99
C GLY A 281 7.33 18.31 28.69
N LEU A 282 8.49 18.58 28.06
CA LEU A 282 8.54 19.25 26.76
C LEU A 282 7.99 18.33 25.68
N LEU A 283 8.38 17.07 25.65
CA LEU A 283 7.91 16.10 24.66
C LEU A 283 6.38 15.98 24.67
N ILE A 284 5.79 15.86 25.86
CA ILE A 284 4.32 15.86 26.03
C ILE A 284 3.73 17.18 25.52
N GLY A 285 4.37 18.32 25.84
CA GLY A 285 3.94 19.64 25.39
C GLY A 285 3.97 19.77 23.86
N VAL A 286 5.04 19.30 23.22
CA VAL A 286 5.19 19.27 21.74
C VAL A 286 4.08 18.42 21.14
N ILE A 287 3.87 17.18 21.61
CA ILE A 287 2.83 16.29 21.12
C ILE A 287 1.44 16.92 21.32
N ALA A 288 1.18 17.53 22.48
CA ALA A 288 -0.11 18.16 22.76
C ALA A 288 -0.40 19.34 21.81
N VAL A 289 0.59 20.21 21.57
CA VAL A 289 0.46 21.34 20.63
C VAL A 289 0.23 20.86 19.20
N LEU A 290 1.00 19.88 18.73
CA LEU A 290 0.89 19.35 17.37
C LEU A 290 -0.41 18.57 17.18
N THR A 291 -0.85 17.81 18.21
CA THR A 291 -2.16 17.13 18.19
C THR A 291 -3.30 18.15 18.17
N ALA A 292 -3.22 19.23 18.94
CA ALA A 292 -4.19 20.32 18.90
C ALA A 292 -4.21 21.00 17.51
N ALA A 293 -3.07 21.23 16.88
CA ALA A 293 -2.96 21.77 15.54
C ALA A 293 -3.62 20.83 14.51
N PHE A 294 -3.38 19.51 14.60
CA PHE A 294 -4.05 18.51 13.80
C PHE A 294 -5.58 18.55 14.01
N ILE A 295 -6.06 18.56 15.26
CA ILE A 295 -7.49 18.60 15.57
C ILE A 295 -8.13 19.86 14.99
N ALA A 296 -7.50 21.01 15.15
CA ALA A 296 -7.97 22.28 14.57
C ALA A 296 -8.07 22.18 13.04
N SER A 297 -7.10 21.55 12.40
CA SER A 297 -7.10 21.27 10.96
C SER A 297 -8.26 20.36 10.54
N ALA A 298 -8.43 19.22 11.20
CA ALA A 298 -9.47 18.24 10.91
C ALA A 298 -10.89 18.80 11.11
N VAL A 299 -11.09 19.62 12.16
CA VAL A 299 -12.39 20.24 12.47
C VAL A 299 -12.73 21.36 11.49
N SER A 300 -11.74 22.18 11.12
CA SER A 300 -11.97 23.31 10.18
C SER A 300 -12.37 22.84 8.78
N GLY A 301 -12.06 21.60 8.40
CA GLY A 301 -12.37 21.03 7.09
C GLY A 301 -11.60 21.67 5.95
N VAL A 302 -10.47 22.33 6.25
CA VAL A 302 -9.62 23.00 5.27
C VAL A 302 -8.73 22.00 4.53
N SER A 303 -9.32 21.05 3.82
CA SER A 303 -8.60 20.05 3.02
C SER A 303 -7.62 20.69 2.00
N ARG A 304 -7.92 21.89 1.52
CA ARG A 304 -7.02 22.66 0.65
C ARG A 304 -5.79 23.16 1.39
N GLY A 305 -5.93 23.57 2.65
CA GLY A 305 -4.83 24.07 3.49
C GLY A 305 -3.82 22.96 3.81
N ILE A 306 -4.30 21.79 4.22
CA ILE A 306 -3.44 20.63 4.51
C ILE A 306 -2.67 20.19 3.26
N ARG A 307 -3.33 20.13 2.11
CA ARG A 307 -2.67 19.78 0.84
C ARG A 307 -1.60 20.82 0.45
N ALA A 308 -1.90 22.11 0.63
CA ALA A 308 -0.92 23.17 0.38
C ALA A 308 0.28 23.06 1.34
N LEU A 309 0.02 22.80 2.63
CA LEU A 309 1.05 22.64 3.66
C LEU A 309 1.94 21.43 3.37
N SER A 310 1.36 20.30 2.98
CA SER A 310 2.11 19.10 2.58
C SER A 310 2.98 19.35 1.34
N ASN A 311 2.47 20.07 0.34
CA ASN A 311 3.25 20.41 -0.85
C ASN A 311 4.41 21.37 -0.52
N ILE A 312 4.16 22.38 0.33
CA ILE A 312 5.21 23.29 0.81
C ILE A 312 6.30 22.48 1.54
N ASN A 313 5.88 21.57 2.41
CA ASN A 313 6.80 20.73 3.17
C ASN A 313 7.70 19.87 2.27
N ALA A 314 7.14 19.25 1.24
CA ALA A 314 7.90 18.50 0.25
C ALA A 314 8.93 19.38 -0.49
N VAL A 315 8.55 20.61 -0.85
CA VAL A 315 9.47 21.57 -1.47
C VAL A 315 10.57 21.97 -0.51
N VAL A 316 10.24 22.26 0.75
CA VAL A 316 11.23 22.63 1.79
C VAL A 316 12.21 21.47 2.02
N ALA A 317 11.71 20.23 2.11
CA ALA A 317 12.57 19.04 2.24
C ALA A 317 13.56 18.91 1.06
N LEU A 318 13.08 19.10 -0.17
CA LEU A 318 13.93 19.08 -1.36
C LEU A 318 14.97 20.21 -1.35
N LEU A 319 14.57 21.42 -0.96
CA LEU A 319 15.49 22.56 -0.85
C LEU A 319 16.58 22.29 0.19
N LEU A 320 16.22 21.70 1.34
CA LEU A 320 17.19 21.29 2.35
C LEU A 320 18.14 20.22 1.80
N ALA A 321 17.63 19.21 1.10
CA ALA A 321 18.46 18.18 0.48
C ALA A 321 19.41 18.77 -0.59
N PHE A 322 18.94 19.68 -1.45
CA PHE A 322 19.78 20.38 -2.40
C PHE A 322 20.84 21.26 -1.73
N PHE A 323 20.47 21.96 -0.65
CA PHE A 323 21.41 22.74 0.13
C PHE A 323 22.56 21.85 0.64
N VAL A 324 22.24 20.74 1.33
CA VAL A 324 23.24 19.79 1.85
C VAL A 324 24.07 19.18 0.72
N PHE A 325 23.44 18.84 -0.39
CA PHE A 325 24.14 18.29 -1.57
C PHE A 325 25.19 19.25 -2.13
N PHE A 326 24.88 20.55 -2.30
CA PHE A 326 25.80 21.50 -2.91
C PHE A 326 26.83 22.07 -1.93
N VAL A 327 26.51 22.13 -0.64
CA VAL A 327 27.39 22.68 0.39
C VAL A 327 28.26 21.59 1.02
N GLY A 328 27.77 20.37 1.06
CA GLY A 328 28.46 19.18 1.55
C GLY A 328 29.44 18.58 0.54
N PRO A 329 29.86 17.34 0.73
CA PRO A 329 30.85 16.66 -0.11
C PRO A 329 30.25 16.17 -1.43
N THR A 330 29.80 17.08 -2.29
CA THR A 330 29.08 16.79 -3.55
C THR A 330 29.72 15.68 -4.37
N MET A 331 31.05 15.75 -4.58
CA MET A 331 31.76 14.77 -5.42
C MET A 331 31.79 13.38 -4.80
N LEU A 332 31.90 13.30 -3.46
CA LEU A 332 31.83 12.04 -2.74
C LEU A 332 30.41 11.44 -2.87
N ILE A 333 29.37 12.25 -2.67
CA ILE A 333 27.96 11.83 -2.81
C ILE A 333 27.72 11.26 -4.22
N VAL A 334 28.14 11.97 -5.27
CA VAL A 334 27.96 11.53 -6.67
C VAL A 334 28.70 10.21 -6.94
N ASN A 335 29.91 10.02 -6.39
CA ASN A 335 30.70 8.82 -6.58
C ASN A 335 30.15 7.61 -5.80
N VAL A 336 29.58 7.84 -4.61
CA VAL A 336 29.03 6.77 -3.76
C VAL A 336 27.76 6.16 -4.34
N VAL A 337 26.89 6.96 -4.97
CA VAL A 337 25.60 6.50 -5.48
C VAL A 337 25.69 5.26 -6.39
N PRO A 338 26.50 5.24 -7.49
CA PRO A 338 26.56 4.07 -8.36
C PRO A 338 27.21 2.87 -7.69
N SER A 339 28.22 3.07 -6.83
CA SER A 339 28.90 1.96 -6.13
C SER A 339 28.00 1.28 -5.08
N VAL A 340 27.28 2.05 -4.28
CA VAL A 340 26.31 1.52 -3.31
C VAL A 340 25.15 0.83 -4.02
N ALA A 341 24.64 1.38 -5.13
CA ALA A 341 23.59 0.72 -5.91
C ALA A 341 24.06 -0.65 -6.45
N ALA A 342 25.30 -0.75 -6.95
CA ALA A 342 25.87 -2.01 -7.41
C ALA A 342 26.10 -3.00 -6.25
N GLN A 343 26.63 -2.53 -5.12
CA GLN A 343 26.82 -3.35 -3.92
C GLN A 343 25.48 -3.86 -3.38
N PHE A 344 24.45 -3.03 -3.34
CA PHE A 344 23.10 -3.44 -2.94
C PHE A 344 22.59 -4.60 -3.80
N LEU A 345 22.74 -4.52 -5.12
CA LEU A 345 22.30 -5.60 -6.01
C LEU A 345 23.10 -6.89 -5.80
N SER A 346 24.42 -6.80 -5.55
CA SER A 346 25.28 -7.97 -5.31
C SER A 346 25.04 -8.61 -3.96
N GLU A 347 24.76 -7.83 -2.92
CA GLU A 347 24.63 -8.31 -1.54
C GLU A 347 23.17 -8.52 -1.09
N PHE A 348 22.20 -8.18 -1.94
CA PHE A 348 20.78 -8.25 -1.61
C PHE A 348 20.37 -9.58 -0.99
N LEU A 349 20.75 -10.71 -1.62
CA LEU A 349 20.39 -12.03 -1.11
C LEU A 349 21.13 -12.39 0.18
N THR A 350 22.36 -11.92 0.36
CA THR A 350 23.13 -12.09 1.60
C THR A 350 22.45 -11.36 2.76
N MET A 351 22.05 -10.11 2.55
CA MET A 351 21.28 -9.34 3.54
C MET A 351 19.93 -9.98 3.85
N ALA A 352 19.22 -10.46 2.83
CA ALA A 352 17.93 -11.13 2.98
C ALA A 352 18.02 -12.50 3.70
N ALA A 353 19.17 -13.16 3.63
CA ALA A 353 19.43 -14.45 4.27
C ALA A 353 19.95 -14.34 5.70
N ARG A 354 20.17 -13.11 6.23
CA ARG A 354 20.61 -12.96 7.63
C ARG A 354 19.57 -13.53 8.59
N SER A 355 20.02 -14.31 9.55
CA SER A 355 19.17 -14.90 10.57
C SER A 355 19.92 -15.08 11.88
N GLY A 356 19.20 -15.27 12.99
CA GLY A 356 19.80 -15.51 14.31
C GLY A 356 20.69 -16.75 14.39
N SER A 357 20.61 -17.67 13.40
CA SER A 357 21.51 -18.82 13.30
C SER A 357 22.98 -18.44 13.05
N GLN A 358 23.25 -17.20 12.63
CA GLN A 358 24.59 -16.67 12.38
C GLN A 358 25.28 -16.12 13.65
N GLY A 359 24.60 -16.17 14.80
CA GLY A 359 25.14 -15.80 16.09
C GLY A 359 24.32 -14.74 16.84
N PRO A 360 24.63 -14.53 18.13
CA PRO A 360 23.87 -13.61 18.99
C PRO A 360 23.96 -12.16 18.54
N ASP A 361 25.09 -11.70 18.02
CA ASP A 361 25.27 -10.32 17.54
C ASP A 361 24.37 -10.06 16.32
N VAL A 362 24.27 -11.03 15.40
CA VAL A 362 23.37 -10.96 14.24
C VAL A 362 21.91 -10.93 14.70
N GLN A 363 21.55 -11.74 15.71
CA GLN A 363 20.22 -11.74 16.28
C GLN A 363 19.87 -10.38 16.90
N ALA A 364 20.79 -9.78 17.65
CA ALA A 364 20.64 -8.47 18.25
C ALA A 364 20.47 -7.38 17.17
N PHE A 365 21.31 -7.38 16.14
CA PHE A 365 21.20 -6.46 15.01
C PHE A 365 19.85 -6.60 14.28
N LEU A 366 19.42 -7.82 14.00
CA LEU A 366 18.12 -8.06 13.35
C LEU A 366 16.97 -7.55 14.20
N SER A 367 17.01 -7.75 15.51
CA SER A 367 15.98 -7.29 16.44
C SER A 367 15.88 -5.77 16.49
N SER A 368 17.02 -5.09 16.65
CA SER A 368 17.06 -3.64 16.82
C SER A 368 16.81 -2.86 15.53
N TRP A 369 17.12 -3.44 14.37
CA TRP A 369 17.10 -2.74 13.10
C TRP A 369 16.18 -3.40 12.07
N THR A 370 16.57 -4.51 11.51
CA THR A 370 15.88 -5.10 10.33
C THR A 370 14.43 -5.49 10.63
N ILE A 371 14.19 -6.19 11.75
CA ILE A 371 12.84 -6.62 12.15
C ILE A 371 11.97 -5.41 12.53
N PHE A 372 12.57 -4.44 13.23
CA PHE A 372 11.88 -3.18 13.53
C PHE A 372 11.42 -2.47 12.26
N TYR A 373 12.30 -2.31 11.26
CA TYR A 373 11.92 -1.68 9.99
C TYR A 373 10.81 -2.44 9.28
N TRP A 374 10.90 -3.77 9.19
CA TRP A 374 9.83 -4.57 8.56
C TRP A 374 8.50 -4.43 9.30
N ALA A 375 8.52 -4.47 10.61
CA ALA A 375 7.34 -4.27 11.43
C ALA A 375 6.75 -2.86 11.25
N TRP A 376 7.60 -1.85 11.21
CA TRP A 376 7.19 -0.47 10.98
C TRP A 376 6.53 -0.28 9.62
N TRP A 377 7.15 -0.79 8.54
CA TRP A 377 6.54 -0.75 7.20
C TRP A 377 5.24 -1.53 7.11
N ILE A 378 5.16 -2.71 7.73
CA ILE A 378 3.93 -3.50 7.83
C ILE A 378 2.85 -2.69 8.56
N SER A 379 3.19 -2.00 9.64
CA SER A 379 2.24 -1.20 10.41
C SER A 379 1.69 0.00 9.63
N TRP A 380 2.48 0.56 8.74
CA TRP A 380 2.08 1.67 7.87
C TRP A 380 1.32 1.23 6.62
N SER A 381 1.42 -0.04 6.27
CA SER A 381 0.91 -0.53 5.00
C SER A 381 -0.60 -0.38 4.79
N PRO A 382 -1.51 -0.47 5.79
CA PRO A 382 -2.92 -0.19 5.59
C PRO A 382 -3.16 1.27 5.19
N PHE A 383 -2.48 2.19 5.83
CA PHE A 383 -2.59 3.62 5.59
C PHE A 383 -1.99 4.02 4.23
N VAL A 384 -0.71 3.73 4.02
CA VAL A 384 -0.01 4.10 2.78
C VAL A 384 -0.58 3.36 1.59
N GLY A 385 -0.90 2.07 1.74
CA GLY A 385 -1.52 1.27 0.69
C GLY A 385 -2.88 1.82 0.25
N MET A 386 -3.72 2.25 1.17
CA MET A 386 -5.01 2.86 0.85
C MET A 386 -4.86 4.19 0.11
N PHE A 387 -3.88 5.00 0.49
CA PHE A 387 -3.53 6.23 -0.21
C PHE A 387 -3.05 5.95 -1.64
N ILE A 388 -2.08 5.02 -1.80
CA ILE A 388 -1.53 4.64 -3.10
C ILE A 388 -2.63 4.05 -4.00
N ALA A 389 -3.54 3.24 -3.46
CA ALA A 389 -4.69 2.72 -4.20
C ALA A 389 -5.51 3.86 -4.79
N LYS A 390 -5.83 4.87 -3.98
CA LYS A 390 -6.67 6.02 -4.38
C LYS A 390 -6.08 6.82 -5.55
N ILE A 391 -4.76 6.97 -5.60
CA ILE A 391 -4.10 7.76 -6.66
C ILE A 391 -3.71 6.94 -7.90
N SER A 392 -3.94 5.62 -7.89
CA SER A 392 -3.45 4.72 -8.94
C SER A 392 -4.55 4.17 -9.86
N ARG A 393 -5.77 4.73 -9.79
CA ARG A 393 -6.88 4.33 -10.64
C ARG A 393 -6.53 4.45 -12.13
N GLY A 394 -6.88 3.44 -12.93
CA GLY A 394 -6.64 3.37 -14.38
C GLY A 394 -5.22 2.95 -14.78
N ARG A 395 -4.27 2.76 -13.83
CA ARG A 395 -2.93 2.25 -14.10
C ARG A 395 -2.96 0.74 -14.34
N THR A 396 -2.02 0.24 -15.13
CA THR A 396 -1.76 -1.20 -15.19
C THR A 396 -1.01 -1.66 -13.93
N LEU A 397 -1.17 -2.94 -13.55
CA LEU A 397 -0.40 -3.50 -12.43
C LEU A 397 1.11 -3.43 -12.67
N ARG A 398 1.57 -3.51 -13.93
CA ARG A 398 2.99 -3.34 -14.27
C ARG A 398 3.48 -1.93 -13.97
N GLU A 399 2.79 -0.90 -14.45
CA GLU A 399 3.12 0.50 -14.13
C GLU A 399 3.06 0.73 -12.63
N PHE A 400 2.02 0.23 -11.98
CA PHE A 400 1.81 0.36 -10.55
C PHE A 400 2.98 -0.21 -9.75
N VAL A 401 3.31 -1.49 -9.95
CA VAL A 401 4.41 -2.15 -9.23
C VAL A 401 5.75 -1.48 -9.53
N SER A 402 6.04 -1.22 -10.82
CA SER A 402 7.32 -0.62 -11.20
C SER A 402 7.52 0.74 -10.53
N VAL A 403 6.51 1.62 -10.58
CA VAL A 403 6.65 2.98 -10.05
C VAL A 403 6.59 3.00 -8.53
N VAL A 404 5.64 2.27 -7.91
CA VAL A 404 5.49 2.28 -6.45
C VAL A 404 6.69 1.65 -5.75
N VAL A 405 7.29 0.60 -6.33
CA VAL A 405 8.46 -0.04 -5.71
C VAL A 405 9.75 0.72 -6.00
N LEU A 406 9.98 1.18 -7.24
CA LEU A 406 11.27 1.72 -7.62
C LEU A 406 11.42 3.21 -7.32
N VAL A 407 10.41 4.04 -7.64
CA VAL A 407 10.58 5.50 -7.57
C VAL A 407 10.82 5.98 -6.14
N PRO A 408 10.01 5.62 -5.15
CA PRO A 408 10.28 6.05 -3.78
C PRO A 408 11.56 5.43 -3.20
N SER A 409 11.92 4.20 -3.61
CA SER A 409 13.19 3.58 -3.19
C SER A 409 14.40 4.38 -3.66
N VAL A 410 14.37 4.85 -4.92
CA VAL A 410 15.43 5.73 -5.46
C VAL A 410 15.47 7.06 -4.71
N ILE A 411 14.31 7.64 -4.42
CA ILE A 411 14.23 8.91 -3.68
C ILE A 411 14.79 8.75 -2.26
N SER A 412 14.41 7.69 -1.55
CA SER A 412 14.96 7.38 -0.22
C SER A 412 16.48 7.17 -0.30
N PHE A 413 16.94 6.43 -1.30
CA PHE A 413 18.37 6.21 -1.51
C PHE A 413 19.13 7.53 -1.72
N LEU A 414 18.64 8.42 -2.58
CA LEU A 414 19.27 9.73 -2.79
C LEU A 414 19.28 10.58 -1.53
N TRP A 415 18.21 10.53 -0.74
CA TRP A 415 18.14 11.20 0.56
C TRP A 415 19.25 10.71 1.50
N PHE A 416 19.35 9.40 1.70
CA PHE A 416 20.38 8.80 2.56
C PHE A 416 21.79 8.99 1.99
N ALA A 417 21.96 8.96 0.67
CA ALA A 417 23.24 9.26 0.05
C ALA A 417 23.69 10.71 0.32
N ILE A 418 22.77 11.68 0.32
CA ILE A 418 23.08 13.08 0.59
C ILE A 418 23.40 13.26 2.08
N PHE A 419 22.48 12.96 2.96
CA PHE A 419 22.62 13.23 4.38
C PHE A 419 23.59 12.27 5.08
N GLY A 420 23.50 10.99 4.75
CA GLY A 420 24.35 9.95 5.33
C GLY A 420 25.82 10.09 4.92
N THR A 421 26.09 10.31 3.62
CA THR A 421 27.47 10.54 3.18
C THR A 421 28.05 11.81 3.79
N THR A 422 27.22 12.87 3.94
CA THR A 422 27.69 14.11 4.58
C THR A 422 28.01 13.88 6.06
N ALA A 423 27.19 13.12 6.79
CA ALA A 423 27.46 12.78 8.19
C ALA A 423 28.75 11.97 8.33
N ILE A 424 28.92 10.94 7.50
CA ILE A 424 30.10 10.08 7.52
C ILE A 424 31.37 10.87 7.13
N ASP A 425 31.30 11.72 6.09
CA ASP A 425 32.43 12.57 5.69
C ASP A 425 32.85 13.52 6.81
N GLN A 426 31.89 14.15 7.47
CA GLN A 426 32.17 15.01 8.64
C GLN A 426 32.82 14.21 9.77
N GLN A 427 32.33 13.00 10.06
CA GLN A 427 32.90 12.14 11.10
C GLN A 427 34.33 11.70 10.76
N MET A 428 34.58 11.28 9.51
CA MET A 428 35.92 10.94 9.02
C MET A 428 36.90 12.11 9.10
N ASN A 429 36.40 13.35 8.97
CA ASN A 429 37.19 14.58 9.10
C ASN A 429 37.28 15.10 10.56
N GLY A 430 36.80 14.31 11.55
CA GLY A 430 36.98 14.62 12.97
C GLY A 430 35.94 15.58 13.55
N ALA A 431 34.73 15.65 12.97
CA ALA A 431 33.66 16.51 13.49
C ALA A 431 33.14 16.08 14.87
N GLY A 432 33.37 14.82 15.28
CA GLY A 432 32.95 14.30 16.58
C GLY A 432 31.44 14.27 16.75
N LEU A 433 30.71 13.82 15.67
CA LEU A 433 29.27 13.63 15.74
C LEU A 433 28.95 12.48 16.69
N GLU A 434 28.01 12.69 17.60
CA GLU A 434 27.53 11.66 18.51
C GLU A 434 26.29 10.98 17.88
N VAL A 435 26.29 9.65 17.81
CA VAL A 435 25.15 8.86 17.26
C VAL A 435 24.04 8.65 18.28
N ASP A 436 24.29 8.88 19.55
CA ASP A 436 23.34 8.76 20.66
C ASP A 436 23.22 10.09 21.42
N PRO A 437 22.05 10.70 21.47
CA PRO A 437 20.77 10.20 20.96
C PRO A 437 20.59 10.44 19.43
N PRO A 438 19.92 9.52 18.72
CA PRO A 438 19.85 9.55 17.24
C PRO A 438 19.10 10.78 16.68
N GLU A 439 18.19 11.39 17.44
CA GLU A 439 17.49 12.62 17.05
C GLU A 439 18.42 13.83 16.92
N SER A 440 19.59 13.79 17.56
CA SER A 440 20.59 14.87 17.54
C SER A 440 21.42 14.88 16.27
N VAL A 441 21.64 13.71 15.64
CA VAL A 441 22.63 13.52 14.57
C VAL A 441 22.44 14.48 13.40
N LEU A 442 21.21 14.61 12.89
CA LEU A 442 20.96 15.49 11.75
C LEU A 442 21.18 16.97 12.11
N PHE A 443 20.88 17.38 13.33
CA PHE A 443 21.18 18.74 13.80
C PHE A 443 22.69 18.96 13.88
N GLY A 444 23.45 18.00 14.38
CA GLY A 444 24.91 18.05 14.42
C GLY A 444 25.53 18.17 13.02
N VAL A 445 25.00 17.41 12.05
CA VAL A 445 25.43 17.54 10.64
C VAL A 445 25.16 18.94 10.09
N LEU A 446 23.98 19.53 10.37
CA LEU A 446 23.61 20.86 9.90
C LEU A 446 24.40 21.96 10.63
N ASP A 447 24.80 21.75 11.88
CA ASP A 447 25.62 22.71 12.65
C ASP A 447 27.02 22.88 12.05
N ASN A 448 27.58 21.83 11.47
CA ASN A 448 28.84 21.85 10.74
C ASN A 448 28.75 22.43 9.32
N LEU A 449 27.57 22.86 8.87
CA LEU A 449 27.34 23.47 7.56
C LEU A 449 27.04 24.97 7.70
N PRO A 450 27.17 25.79 6.63
CA PRO A 450 26.77 27.18 6.66
C PRO A 450 25.31 27.38 7.05
N LEU A 451 25.02 28.48 7.78
CA LEU A 451 23.67 28.88 8.20
C LEU A 451 23.00 27.91 9.20
N PRO A 452 23.68 27.39 10.23
CA PRO A 452 23.16 26.38 11.15
C PRO A 452 21.85 26.77 11.81
N ALA A 453 21.72 28.00 12.31
CA ALA A 453 20.50 28.48 12.95
C ALA A 453 19.27 28.45 11.98
N VAL A 454 19.48 28.74 10.69
CA VAL A 454 18.41 28.72 9.70
C VAL A 454 18.01 27.29 9.37
N THR A 455 18.97 26.41 9.12
CA THR A 455 18.72 25.00 8.79
C THR A 455 18.08 24.24 9.95
N THR A 456 18.47 24.52 11.21
CA THR A 456 17.86 23.97 12.42
C THR A 456 16.38 24.35 12.52
N VAL A 457 16.04 25.63 12.32
CA VAL A 457 14.63 26.07 12.33
C VAL A 457 13.84 25.43 11.20
N ILE A 458 14.42 25.38 10.00
CA ILE A 458 13.78 24.73 8.84
C ILE A 458 13.50 23.26 9.14
N LEU A 459 14.46 22.53 9.71
CA LEU A 459 14.32 21.12 10.08
C LEU A 459 13.20 20.92 11.10
N ALA A 460 13.17 21.70 12.19
CA ALA A 460 12.14 21.61 13.23
C ALA A 460 10.73 21.88 12.66
N VAL A 461 10.59 22.90 11.81
CA VAL A 461 9.31 23.22 11.13
C VAL A 461 8.90 22.11 10.17
N LEU A 462 9.83 21.57 9.40
CA LEU A 462 9.60 20.48 8.46
C LEU A 462 9.06 19.24 9.18
N VAL A 463 9.66 18.83 10.29
CA VAL A 463 9.22 17.69 11.11
C VAL A 463 7.85 17.98 11.73
N ALA A 464 7.59 19.20 12.22
CA ALA A 464 6.29 19.58 12.76
C ALA A 464 5.17 19.50 11.72
N ILE A 465 5.43 19.91 10.49
CA ILE A 465 4.46 19.79 9.39
C ILE A 465 4.23 18.31 9.04
N PHE A 466 5.27 17.49 8.98
CA PHE A 466 5.11 16.05 8.76
C PHE A 466 4.30 15.38 9.86
N PHE A 467 4.48 15.80 11.12
CA PHE A 467 3.69 15.30 12.24
C PHE A 467 2.18 15.55 12.01
N VAL A 468 1.81 16.80 11.74
CA VAL A 468 0.40 17.19 11.55
C VAL A 468 -0.21 16.49 10.34
N THR A 469 0.49 16.45 9.20
CA THR A 469 -0.02 15.85 7.96
C THR A 469 -0.08 14.33 8.02
N GLY A 470 0.86 13.70 8.72
CA GLY A 470 0.88 12.27 8.97
C GLY A 470 -0.29 11.83 9.87
N ALA A 471 -0.52 12.54 10.98
CA ALA A 471 -1.64 12.29 11.89
C ALA A 471 -2.99 12.46 11.18
N ASP A 472 -3.16 13.49 10.35
CA ASP A 472 -4.38 13.73 9.57
C ASP A 472 -4.66 12.58 8.61
N SER A 473 -3.66 12.18 7.84
CA SER A 473 -3.80 11.12 6.85
C SER A 473 -4.08 9.76 7.48
N ALA A 474 -3.39 9.39 8.56
CA ALA A 474 -3.61 8.12 9.26
C ALA A 474 -4.98 8.07 9.93
N SER A 475 -5.42 9.17 10.56
CA SER A 475 -6.74 9.25 11.19
C SER A 475 -7.89 9.18 10.18
N LEU A 476 -7.70 9.72 8.97
CA LEU A 476 -8.65 9.58 7.85
C LEU A 476 -8.81 8.09 7.47
N VAL A 477 -7.72 7.34 7.35
CA VAL A 477 -7.76 5.92 6.99
C VAL A 477 -8.42 5.10 8.09
N MET A 478 -8.06 5.31 9.37
CA MET A 478 -8.71 4.63 10.50
C MET A 478 -10.21 4.98 10.56
N GLY A 479 -10.57 6.22 10.22
CA GLY A 479 -11.96 6.65 10.06
C GLY A 479 -12.67 5.88 8.95
N THR A 480 -12.05 5.74 7.78
CA THR A 480 -12.57 4.97 6.64
C THR A 480 -12.83 3.51 7.02
N LEU A 481 -11.85 2.86 7.69
CA LEU A 481 -11.99 1.48 8.18
C LEU A 481 -13.11 1.34 9.22
N SER A 482 -13.27 2.33 10.10
CA SER A 482 -14.33 2.36 11.13
C SER A 482 -15.73 2.61 10.57
N GLN A 483 -15.83 3.18 9.36
CA GLN A 483 -17.09 3.59 8.72
C GLN A 483 -17.36 2.82 7.42
N ARG A 484 -17.09 1.51 7.43
CA ARG A 484 -17.40 0.59 6.34
C ARG A 484 -16.87 1.03 4.98
N GLY A 485 -15.68 1.64 4.95
CA GLY A 485 -15.05 2.09 3.72
C GLY A 485 -15.53 3.46 3.23
N ASN A 486 -16.08 4.31 4.11
CA ASN A 486 -16.43 5.68 3.77
C ASN A 486 -15.17 6.45 3.31
N PRO A 487 -15.11 6.93 2.07
CA PRO A 487 -13.94 7.67 1.59
C PRO A 487 -13.77 9.05 2.25
N GLU A 488 -14.85 9.58 2.85
CA GLU A 488 -14.89 10.84 3.60
C GLU A 488 -15.47 10.58 5.00
N PRO A 489 -14.67 10.03 5.93
CA PRO A 489 -15.18 9.73 7.27
C PRO A 489 -15.62 10.99 8.00
N THR A 490 -16.56 10.80 8.92
CA THR A 490 -17.11 11.92 9.71
C THR A 490 -16.02 12.53 10.60
N ARG A 491 -15.98 13.85 10.70
CA ARG A 491 -14.92 14.61 11.40
C ARG A 491 -14.67 14.14 12.83
N TRP A 492 -15.74 13.82 13.57
CA TRP A 492 -15.58 13.37 14.95
C TRP A 492 -14.79 12.04 15.06
N VAL A 493 -14.99 11.11 14.10
CA VAL A 493 -14.24 9.84 14.08
C VAL A 493 -12.77 10.09 13.80
N THR A 494 -12.47 10.97 12.83
CA THR A 494 -11.09 11.38 12.50
C THR A 494 -10.42 12.03 13.71
N VAL A 495 -11.11 12.95 14.40
CA VAL A 495 -10.60 13.61 15.61
C VAL A 495 -10.32 12.60 16.73
N VAL A 496 -11.21 11.65 16.96
CA VAL A 496 -11.01 10.61 17.99
C VAL A 496 -9.75 9.79 17.68
N TRP A 497 -9.62 9.28 16.45
CA TRP A 497 -8.45 8.47 16.09
C TRP A 497 -7.15 9.26 16.16
N GLY A 498 -7.10 10.49 15.64
CA GLY A 498 -5.90 11.31 15.70
C GLY A 498 -5.51 11.71 17.13
N THR A 499 -6.50 11.97 18.01
CA THR A 499 -6.23 12.20 19.43
C THR A 499 -5.65 10.96 20.10
N LEU A 500 -6.21 9.78 19.83
CA LEU A 500 -5.71 8.53 20.39
C LEU A 500 -4.28 8.21 19.93
N VAL A 501 -3.94 8.51 18.67
CA VAL A 501 -2.57 8.37 18.17
C VAL A 501 -1.59 9.27 18.93
N GLY A 502 -1.94 10.56 19.10
CA GLY A 502 -1.10 11.50 19.87
C GLY A 502 -0.93 11.09 21.33
N VAL A 503 -2.02 10.63 21.96
CA VAL A 503 -1.95 10.17 23.37
C VAL A 503 -1.08 8.92 23.50
N ILE A 504 -1.18 7.95 22.59
CA ILE A 504 -0.31 6.75 22.60
C ILE A 504 1.15 7.14 22.38
N ALA A 505 1.45 8.05 21.45
CA ALA A 505 2.81 8.52 21.24
C ALA A 505 3.39 9.11 22.53
N ALA A 506 2.63 9.96 23.23
CA ALA A 506 3.04 10.52 24.50
C ALA A 506 3.23 9.46 25.60
N VAL A 507 2.30 8.51 25.71
CA VAL A 507 2.37 7.42 26.71
C VAL A 507 3.59 6.54 26.48
N LEU A 508 3.86 6.14 25.24
CA LEU A 508 5.00 5.28 24.92
C LEU A 508 6.35 5.98 25.15
N LEU A 509 6.44 7.28 24.85
CA LEU A 509 7.66 8.05 25.13
C LEU A 509 7.97 8.17 26.63
N VAL A 510 6.94 8.20 27.47
CA VAL A 510 7.10 8.38 28.92
C VAL A 510 7.18 7.04 29.66
N ALA A 511 6.56 5.98 29.13
CA ALA A 511 6.49 4.66 29.80
C ALA A 511 7.87 4.01 30.05
N GLY A 512 8.90 4.44 29.33
CA GLY A 512 10.25 3.93 29.50
C GLY A 512 11.04 4.50 30.70
N GLY A 513 10.55 5.54 31.36
CA GLY A 513 11.09 6.11 32.62
C GLY A 513 12.35 6.98 32.46
N ASP A 514 13.42 6.51 31.86
CA ASP A 514 14.69 7.22 31.70
C ASP A 514 14.89 7.81 30.30
N GLU A 515 15.74 8.83 30.19
CA GLU A 515 16.14 9.43 28.91
C GLU A 515 16.69 8.36 27.97
N GLY A 516 16.08 8.21 26.77
CA GLY A 516 16.44 7.21 25.74
C GLY A 516 15.57 5.95 25.70
N SER A 517 14.85 5.58 26.75
CA SER A 517 13.99 4.39 26.79
C SER A 517 12.69 4.53 26.00
N GLY A 518 12.23 5.77 25.74
CA GLY A 518 11.02 6.06 24.98
C GLY A 518 11.07 5.57 23.54
N LEU A 519 12.21 5.73 22.86
CA LEU A 519 12.42 5.21 21.51
C LEU A 519 12.30 3.68 21.49
N THR A 520 12.94 3.00 22.42
CA THR A 520 12.87 1.53 22.56
C THR A 520 11.44 1.05 22.81
N ALA A 521 10.69 1.73 23.66
CA ALA A 521 9.29 1.39 23.93
C ALA A 521 8.41 1.52 22.66
N LEU A 522 8.59 2.59 21.88
CA LEU A 522 7.92 2.79 20.60
C LEU A 522 8.24 1.68 19.61
N GLN A 523 9.52 1.28 19.49
CA GLN A 523 9.95 0.20 18.61
C GLN A 523 9.37 -1.14 19.03
N ASN A 524 9.46 -1.50 20.31
CA ASN A 524 8.98 -2.76 20.85
C ASN A 524 7.48 -2.98 20.59
N VAL A 525 6.67 -1.98 20.92
CA VAL A 525 5.21 -2.06 20.74
C VAL A 525 4.83 -2.11 19.25
N THR A 526 5.58 -1.41 18.39
CA THR A 526 5.37 -1.45 16.94
C THR A 526 5.59 -2.85 16.38
N ILE A 527 6.66 -3.54 16.79
CA ILE A 527 6.96 -4.91 16.35
C ILE A 527 5.85 -5.87 16.79
N ILE A 528 5.42 -5.79 18.05
CA ILE A 528 4.36 -6.65 18.59
C ILE A 528 3.04 -6.42 17.85
N ALA A 529 2.65 -5.16 17.63
CA ALA A 529 1.41 -4.80 16.98
C ALA A 529 1.39 -5.19 15.49
N ALA A 530 2.55 -5.18 14.82
CA ALA A 530 2.68 -5.53 13.41
C ALA A 530 2.52 -7.04 13.13
N LEU A 531 2.83 -7.91 14.09
CA LEU A 531 2.84 -9.36 13.89
C LEU A 531 1.50 -9.94 13.38
N PRO A 532 0.33 -9.65 13.98
CA PRO A 532 -0.94 -10.16 13.45
C PRO A 532 -1.20 -9.67 12.03
N PHE A 533 -0.82 -8.44 11.73
CA PHE A 533 -1.01 -7.88 10.39
C PHE A 533 -0.03 -8.47 9.36
N ALA A 534 1.17 -8.84 9.76
CA ALA A 534 2.09 -9.59 8.91
C ALA A 534 1.49 -10.93 8.44
N VAL A 535 0.79 -11.65 9.34
CA VAL A 535 0.04 -12.86 8.98
C VAL A 535 -1.10 -12.55 8.00
N ILE A 536 -1.83 -11.44 8.25
CA ILE A 536 -2.89 -10.97 7.35
C ILE A 536 -2.30 -10.68 5.95
N MET A 537 -1.12 -10.06 5.86
CA MET A 537 -0.44 -9.78 4.59
C MET A 537 -0.02 -11.06 3.85
N ALA A 538 0.46 -12.07 4.56
CA ALA A 538 0.77 -13.37 3.96
C ALA A 538 -0.49 -14.01 3.32
N LEU A 539 -1.61 -13.97 4.01
CA LEU A 539 -2.90 -14.43 3.48
C LEU A 539 -3.42 -13.53 2.36
N MET A 540 -3.12 -12.23 2.39
CA MET A 540 -3.49 -11.27 1.36
C MET A 540 -2.84 -11.60 0.02
N MET A 541 -1.56 -12.01 -0.01
CA MET A 541 -0.89 -12.47 -1.24
C MET A 541 -1.67 -13.63 -1.88
N VAL A 542 -2.09 -14.61 -1.07
CA VAL A 542 -2.86 -15.77 -1.54
C VAL A 542 -4.21 -15.33 -2.10
N SER A 543 -4.91 -14.45 -1.40
CA SER A 543 -6.22 -13.95 -1.82
C SER A 543 -6.12 -13.12 -3.10
N PHE A 544 -5.14 -12.22 -3.17
CA PHE A 544 -4.92 -11.37 -4.34
C PHE A 544 -4.54 -12.20 -5.56
N MET A 545 -3.64 -13.19 -5.42
CA MET A 545 -3.30 -14.09 -6.51
C MET A 545 -4.52 -14.87 -7.02
N LYS A 546 -5.39 -15.32 -6.11
CA LYS A 546 -6.62 -16.02 -6.47
C LYS A 546 -7.59 -15.12 -7.26
N ASP A 547 -7.63 -13.85 -6.93
CA ASP A 547 -8.41 -12.82 -7.62
C ASP A 547 -7.85 -12.54 -9.04
N LEU A 548 -6.53 -12.34 -9.15
CA LEU A 548 -5.86 -12.07 -10.42
C LEU A 548 -6.00 -13.24 -11.40
N ARG A 549 -5.92 -14.49 -10.92
CA ARG A 549 -6.13 -15.68 -11.76
C ARG A 549 -7.56 -15.80 -12.31
N ARG A 550 -8.52 -15.12 -11.70
CA ARG A 550 -9.91 -15.07 -12.12
C ARG A 550 -10.28 -13.76 -12.82
N ASP A 551 -9.27 -12.96 -13.19
CA ASP A 551 -9.52 -11.74 -13.92
C ASP A 551 -10.01 -12.06 -15.35
N PRO A 552 -11.05 -11.36 -15.85
CA PRO A 552 -11.60 -11.59 -17.19
C PRO A 552 -10.55 -11.49 -18.30
N LEU A 553 -9.57 -10.59 -18.17
CA LEU A 553 -8.48 -10.46 -19.14
C LEU A 553 -7.66 -11.75 -19.24
N ILE A 554 -7.31 -12.32 -18.09
CA ILE A 554 -6.52 -13.56 -18.00
C ILE A 554 -7.33 -14.76 -18.53
N LEU A 555 -8.62 -14.82 -18.16
CA LEU A 555 -9.51 -15.88 -18.64
C LEU A 555 -9.69 -15.84 -20.16
N ARG A 556 -9.84 -14.65 -20.74
CA ARG A 556 -9.93 -14.46 -22.20
C ARG A 556 -8.64 -14.91 -22.91
N ASP A 557 -7.47 -14.53 -22.38
CA ASP A 557 -6.20 -14.96 -22.96
C ASP A 557 -6.08 -16.49 -22.95
N GLU A 558 -6.44 -17.14 -21.84
CA GLU A 558 -6.43 -18.60 -21.73
C GLU A 558 -7.43 -19.27 -22.69
N TYR A 559 -8.59 -18.67 -22.87
CA TYR A 559 -9.58 -19.17 -23.84
C TYR A 559 -9.08 -19.03 -25.28
N ALA A 560 -8.58 -17.85 -25.65
CA ALA A 560 -8.05 -17.60 -26.97
C ALA A 560 -6.91 -18.58 -27.33
N GLU A 561 -5.98 -18.80 -26.40
CA GLU A 561 -4.91 -19.77 -26.59
C GLU A 561 -5.44 -21.19 -26.80
N ARG A 562 -6.45 -21.60 -26.02
CA ARG A 562 -7.07 -22.92 -26.15
C ARG A 562 -7.84 -23.05 -27.45
N ALA A 563 -8.60 -22.03 -27.86
CA ALA A 563 -9.36 -22.03 -29.11
C ALA A 563 -8.42 -22.15 -30.31
N VAL A 564 -7.34 -21.36 -30.37
CA VAL A 564 -6.33 -21.47 -31.41
C VAL A 564 -5.70 -22.86 -31.44
N ARG A 565 -5.30 -23.38 -30.30
CA ARG A 565 -4.69 -24.71 -30.15
C ARG A 565 -5.67 -25.82 -30.64
N HIS A 566 -6.93 -25.71 -30.29
CA HIS A 566 -7.97 -26.63 -30.74
C HIS A 566 -8.18 -26.56 -32.26
N SER A 567 -8.30 -25.34 -32.81
CA SER A 567 -8.45 -25.12 -34.25
C SER A 567 -7.26 -25.66 -35.06
N VAL A 568 -6.03 -25.45 -34.57
CA VAL A 568 -4.81 -26.01 -35.19
C VAL A 568 -4.86 -27.55 -35.17
N ARG A 569 -5.25 -28.14 -34.06
CA ARG A 569 -5.33 -29.60 -33.93
C ARG A 569 -6.39 -30.18 -34.84
N THR A 570 -7.58 -29.59 -34.88
CA THR A 570 -8.67 -30.01 -35.77
C THR A 570 -8.26 -29.84 -37.23
N GLY A 571 -7.61 -28.72 -37.60
CA GLY A 571 -7.11 -28.52 -38.95
C GLY A 571 -6.09 -29.59 -39.37
N LEU A 572 -5.15 -29.96 -38.50
CA LEU A 572 -4.19 -31.04 -38.75
C LEU A 572 -4.88 -32.42 -38.89
N GLU A 573 -5.92 -32.70 -38.08
CA GLU A 573 -6.65 -33.95 -38.10
C GLU A 573 -7.53 -34.08 -39.36
N GLU A 574 -8.13 -32.97 -39.86
CA GLU A 574 -9.06 -33.00 -41.00
C GLU A 574 -8.37 -32.74 -42.33
N TYR A 575 -7.35 -31.86 -42.40
CA TYR A 575 -6.75 -31.36 -43.63
C TYR A 575 -5.25 -31.67 -43.73
N GLY A 576 -4.63 -32.29 -42.71
CA GLY A 576 -3.18 -32.50 -42.66
C GLY A 576 -2.44 -31.16 -42.55
N ASP A 577 -1.43 -30.98 -43.42
CA ASP A 577 -0.66 -29.74 -43.46
C ASP A 577 -1.25 -28.65 -44.40
N ASP A 578 -2.41 -28.96 -45.03
CA ASP A 578 -3.01 -28.08 -46.04
C ASP A 578 -4.20 -27.27 -45.47
N PHE A 579 -3.94 -26.46 -44.46
CA PHE A 579 -4.92 -25.53 -43.90
C PHE A 579 -4.28 -24.22 -43.43
N ALA A 580 -5.13 -23.17 -43.35
CA ALA A 580 -4.74 -21.87 -42.81
C ALA A 580 -5.80 -21.36 -41.81
N LEU A 581 -5.34 -20.72 -40.73
CA LEU A 581 -6.20 -19.99 -39.79
C LEU A 581 -6.22 -18.51 -40.19
N VAL A 582 -7.40 -18.03 -40.59
CA VAL A 582 -7.59 -16.64 -41.00
C VAL A 582 -8.58 -15.96 -40.06
N PRO A 583 -8.21 -14.83 -39.38
CA PRO A 583 -9.17 -14.06 -38.61
C PRO A 583 -10.19 -13.40 -39.56
N ALA A 584 -11.49 -13.61 -39.32
CA ALA A 584 -12.57 -12.99 -40.07
C ALA A 584 -13.49 -12.23 -39.08
N PRO A 585 -14.09 -11.10 -39.53
CA PRO A 585 -15.14 -10.44 -38.74
C PRO A 585 -16.33 -11.40 -38.55
N TYR A 586 -16.87 -11.42 -37.33
CA TYR A 586 -18.09 -12.21 -37.06
C TYR A 586 -19.31 -11.42 -37.54
N ASP A 587 -20.06 -12.00 -38.50
CA ASP A 587 -21.31 -11.43 -38.94
C ASP A 587 -22.47 -12.06 -38.17
N HIS A 588 -23.04 -11.29 -37.26
CA HIS A 588 -24.20 -11.70 -36.45
C HIS A 588 -25.49 -11.84 -37.27
N SER A 589 -25.53 -11.42 -38.53
CA SER A 589 -26.71 -11.43 -39.39
C SER A 589 -26.81 -12.67 -40.30
N SER A 590 -25.77 -13.49 -40.39
CA SER A 590 -25.77 -14.68 -41.21
C SER A 590 -26.19 -15.91 -40.41
N ASP A 591 -27.32 -16.51 -40.81
CA ASP A 591 -27.76 -17.84 -40.34
C ASP A 591 -26.80 -18.97 -40.76
N ASP A 592 -25.76 -18.68 -41.53
CA ASP A 592 -24.80 -19.63 -42.09
C ASP A 592 -23.85 -20.25 -41.03
N LEU A 593 -23.94 -19.83 -39.77
CA LEU A 593 -23.19 -20.44 -38.64
C LEU A 593 -24.01 -21.52 -37.90
N ALA A 594 -25.16 -21.93 -38.43
CA ALA A 594 -25.93 -23.04 -37.85
C ALA A 594 -25.17 -24.38 -37.81
N TRP A 595 -24.01 -24.49 -38.49
CA TRP A 595 -23.12 -25.66 -38.44
C TRP A 595 -21.98 -25.53 -37.42
N VAL A 596 -21.72 -24.34 -36.88
CA VAL A 596 -20.88 -24.19 -35.71
C VAL A 596 -21.74 -24.52 -34.49
N GLU A 597 -22.03 -25.80 -34.30
CA GLU A 597 -22.57 -26.24 -33.02
C GLU A 597 -21.62 -25.72 -31.95
N PRO A 598 -22.10 -24.87 -31.03
CA PRO A 598 -21.30 -24.61 -29.84
C PRO A 598 -21.04 -25.97 -29.22
N VAL A 599 -19.79 -26.36 -29.00
CA VAL A 599 -19.41 -27.54 -28.24
C VAL A 599 -19.85 -27.29 -26.78
N VAL A 600 -21.15 -27.16 -26.59
CA VAL A 600 -21.83 -27.01 -25.31
C VAL A 600 -22.62 -28.28 -25.13
N ASP A 601 -21.94 -29.27 -24.57
CA ASP A 601 -22.53 -30.52 -24.12
C ASP A 601 -23.72 -30.20 -23.17
N GLU A 602 -24.85 -30.96 -23.27
CA GLU A 602 -26.02 -30.78 -22.38
C GLU A 602 -25.64 -30.88 -20.89
N GLU A 603 -24.58 -31.64 -20.56
CA GLU A 603 -23.98 -31.74 -19.24
C GLU A 603 -23.44 -30.41 -18.76
N PHE A 604 -23.09 -29.51 -19.66
CA PHE A 604 -22.60 -28.16 -19.42
C PHE A 604 -23.70 -27.22 -18.93
N THR A 605 -24.90 -27.36 -19.45
CA THR A 605 -26.07 -26.53 -19.11
C THR A 605 -26.63 -26.88 -17.73
N GLU A 606 -26.61 -28.16 -17.33
CA GLU A 606 -27.06 -28.60 -16.01
C GLU A 606 -26.10 -28.18 -14.89
N LEU A 607 -24.80 -28.11 -15.16
CA LEU A 607 -23.79 -27.65 -14.16
C LEU A 607 -23.95 -26.16 -13.88
N TYR A 608 -24.44 -25.41 -14.87
CA TYR A 608 -24.70 -23.98 -14.77
C TYR A 608 -25.85 -23.64 -13.82
N ALA A 609 -26.90 -24.39 -13.90
CA ALA A 609 -28.08 -24.18 -13.07
C ALA A 609 -27.84 -24.46 -11.57
N LYS A 610 -26.73 -25.16 -11.23
CA LYS A 610 -26.41 -25.58 -9.86
C LYS A 610 -25.31 -24.76 -9.19
N THR A 611 -24.64 -23.86 -9.90
CA THR A 611 -23.70 -22.94 -9.28
C THR A 611 -24.41 -21.64 -8.94
N GLU A 612 -24.40 -21.28 -7.65
CA GLU A 612 -25.00 -20.06 -7.10
C GLU A 612 -24.79 -18.87 -8.04
N GLN A 613 -25.89 -18.38 -8.60
CA GLN A 613 -25.95 -17.08 -9.24
C GLN A 613 -25.45 -16.05 -8.22
N ILE A 614 -24.42 -15.31 -8.58
CA ILE A 614 -24.16 -14.02 -7.94
C ILE A 614 -25.43 -13.21 -8.19
N PRO A 615 -26.19 -12.79 -7.17
CA PRO A 615 -27.39 -12.01 -7.40
C PRO A 615 -26.97 -10.68 -8.02
N ILE A 616 -27.16 -10.56 -9.31
CA ILE A 616 -27.21 -9.26 -9.97
C ILE A 616 -28.47 -8.63 -9.42
N GLN A 617 -28.33 -7.69 -8.48
CA GLN A 617 -29.45 -6.84 -8.13
C GLN A 617 -29.95 -6.20 -9.43
N GLN A 618 -31.12 -6.63 -9.88
CA GLN A 618 -31.85 -5.96 -10.92
C GLN A 618 -32.01 -4.51 -10.47
N ILE A 619 -31.32 -3.61 -11.14
CA ILE A 619 -31.66 -2.20 -11.12
C ILE A 619 -32.92 -2.13 -11.99
N ALA A 620 -34.08 -2.33 -11.38
CA ALA A 620 -35.31 -1.86 -11.98
C ALA A 620 -35.18 -0.33 -12.11
N PRO A 621 -35.50 0.25 -13.27
CA PRO A 621 -35.64 1.70 -13.32
C PRO A 621 -36.73 2.07 -12.31
N ASP A 622 -36.39 2.95 -11.38
CA ASP A 622 -37.34 3.58 -10.46
C ASP A 622 -38.40 4.30 -11.30
N THR A 623 -39.48 3.62 -11.58
CA THR A 623 -40.74 4.27 -11.94
C THR A 623 -41.36 4.66 -10.60
N ASP A 624 -41.05 5.86 -10.15
CA ASP A 624 -41.76 6.52 -9.07
C ASP A 624 -43.22 6.73 -9.50
N PRO A 625 -44.23 6.06 -8.86
CA PRO A 625 -45.62 6.20 -9.22
C PRO A 625 -46.27 7.53 -8.80
N ASP A 626 -45.54 8.41 -8.08
CA ASP A 626 -46.14 9.60 -7.45
C ASP A 626 -45.84 10.95 -8.14
N LEU A 627 -45.32 10.97 -9.38
CA LEU A 627 -45.30 12.17 -10.19
C LEU A 627 -46.46 12.17 -11.20
N GLY A 628 -47.67 12.04 -10.67
CA GLY A 628 -48.92 12.29 -11.36
C GLY A 628 -49.24 13.79 -11.40
N GLY A 629 -49.26 14.36 -12.58
CA GLY A 629 -50.08 15.51 -12.88
C GLY A 629 -49.40 16.85 -12.96
N SER A 630 -49.01 17.27 -14.17
CA SER A 630 -49.48 18.58 -14.72
C SER A 630 -49.07 18.68 -16.20
N ALA A 631 -50.10 18.66 -17.01
CA ALA A 631 -50.33 19.36 -18.29
C ALA A 631 -49.12 19.81 -19.14
N ALA A 632 -49.07 19.24 -20.35
CA ALA A 632 -48.46 19.88 -21.50
C ALA A 632 -49.18 21.16 -21.88
N PRO A 633 -48.49 22.14 -22.48
CA PRO A 633 -48.90 22.53 -23.80
C PRO A 633 -47.74 22.78 -24.79
N GLY A 634 -48.04 22.51 -26.05
CA GLY A 634 -47.62 23.32 -27.18
C GLY A 634 -46.31 22.94 -27.84
N GLY A 635 -46.46 22.29 -29.00
CA GLY A 635 -45.36 22.12 -29.93
C GLY A 635 -44.85 23.43 -30.50
N ASP A 636 -43.61 23.40 -30.94
CA ASP A 636 -43.18 24.18 -32.12
C ASP A 636 -41.87 23.58 -32.70
N ARG A 637 -42.07 23.16 -33.94
CA ARG A 637 -41.25 23.28 -35.15
C ARG A 637 -39.72 23.22 -35.02
N ILE A 638 -39.22 22.19 -35.67
CA ILE A 638 -37.90 22.08 -36.27
C ILE A 638 -37.73 23.14 -37.37
N PRO A 639 -36.67 23.91 -37.45
CA PRO A 639 -36.26 24.60 -38.67
C PRO A 639 -35.17 23.81 -39.41
N ASP A 640 -35.40 23.75 -40.73
CA ASP A 640 -34.58 23.20 -41.80
C ASP A 640 -33.16 23.75 -41.85
N GLU A 641 -32.29 22.88 -42.37
CA GLU A 641 -31.02 23.18 -43.02
C GLU A 641 -31.20 24.31 -44.09
N ASP A 642 -30.23 25.15 -44.18
CA ASP A 642 -29.54 25.69 -45.32
C ASP A 642 -28.98 27.10 -45.11
N ARG A 643 -27.76 27.28 -45.58
CA ARG A 643 -27.03 28.52 -45.87
C ARG A 643 -26.03 28.98 -44.81
N PHE A 644 -24.78 28.71 -45.12
CA PHE A 644 -23.82 29.81 -45.32
C PHE A 644 -22.58 29.26 -46.07
N THR A 645 -22.49 29.71 -47.32
CA THR A 645 -21.28 29.72 -48.14
C THR A 645 -20.53 31.04 -47.92
N ASP A 646 -19.23 30.98 -48.07
CA ASP A 646 -18.27 32.00 -48.45
C ASP A 646 -17.76 33.01 -47.40
N GLY A 647 -16.45 33.02 -47.30
CA GLY A 647 -15.70 34.19 -46.85
C GLY A 647 -14.31 33.98 -46.25
N ALA A 648 -13.34 33.69 -47.13
CA ALA A 648 -11.96 34.22 -47.15
C ALA A 648 -11.18 34.51 -45.83
N GLY A 649 -10.06 33.79 -45.62
CA GLY A 649 -8.73 34.36 -45.53
C GLY A 649 -8.27 35.07 -44.26
N ALA A 650 -7.38 34.43 -43.48
CA ALA A 650 -6.15 35.08 -43.01
C ALA A 650 -5.28 34.09 -42.20
N LYS A 651 -3.99 34.02 -42.57
CA LYS A 651 -2.91 33.27 -41.93
C LYS A 651 -2.51 33.88 -40.58
N PRO A 652 -1.86 33.07 -39.69
CA PRO A 652 -1.35 33.52 -38.40
C PRO A 652 0.05 34.16 -38.49
N PRO A 653 0.48 34.92 -37.48
CA PRO A 653 1.90 35.21 -37.31
C PRO A 653 2.53 34.32 -36.26
N VAL A 654 3.73 33.92 -36.56
CA VAL A 654 4.78 33.29 -35.78
C VAL A 654 5.33 34.29 -34.75
N THR A 655 5.45 33.91 -33.49
CA THR A 655 6.67 33.97 -32.66
C THR A 655 6.48 33.11 -31.41
#